data_15661994b7c8590f8cd4a1e4ce1314a3
#
_entry.id   15661994b7c8590f8cd4a1e4ce1314a3
#
_cell.length_a   1.000
_cell.length_b   1.000
_cell.length_c   1.000
_cell.angle_alpha   90.00
_cell.angle_beta   90.00
_cell.angle_gamma   90.00
#
_symmetry.space_group_name_H-M   'P 1'
#
loop_
_entity.id
_entity.type
_entity.pdbx_description
1 polymer ?
#
loop_
_entity_poly.entity_id
_entity_poly.type
_entity_poly.pdbx_seq_one_letter_code
_entity_poly.pdbx_strand_id
1 'polypeptide(L)'
;MLRRDGVVLPLGSRAIDILIYLVERPGKVIAKQELIDHVWSDVTVEEGSIRVHVAAIRKALGDGQFGNRYIANIKGRGYSFVGAVVTPTQSMESRKERLRHQTRLHARPVTMIGRDTVVAEVSNKLRDERFLTLLGLGGIGKTTVALAVGRAVAEEFGGKVHLVDLESLTDPRHVADAVATSLGLELRSKDPGLELIDLVRSRKLLIIFDSCEHVIEAVAPIAEQLYQQTEQVHLLATSRELLKVEGEHCCRIPPLEFPPDNLEPTVDTVLRYPAVQLLVRRVAARTRSFVLTDEEAPFVAELCRMLDGIPLALELAAGQAASLGLKNTVLLLVSRLELLKLGHRTVISRHRTLKAAMDWSYDLLSDAERVVFRRIAPFVGHFTLDGARYVAGELAVGTTEIFDAIVGLVEKSLLVSRLDGALAQYRLLDTTRAYALDKLEEHGEFDAILRRHAEYVAGYLASQRAVLFAPLQDKGASARSSLLGNIRIALEWSFGPHGDDEIATSLAAASTQLFLESSLLIECRVWAERAIARLGVQHKNSRREMEIYASLSVALMHTEGSSRRVREAFSRALDIAVLQQDRASELRLLSGLFMYYRWNVDINGTLEIASRSRKVALRTNDPDDMALAETMLGSANHLAGNHVVAVKHFESGLGYSTTGSRFRAGQYLFHHSSLLLVGMAHCLMFRGLLDQSLEYARLALEEGERSGHPATLCRSLSLVLPVYLTVADFPRSEQYIAQLTELSAAYSLKPYSAVATGLRGRWLLLKNDLSGGIALLKRALAELQAQSHEMLNMDFVCELGAGLIAIGEHQEALAMILNAIDVQHRGGKFLYMPALFRMKGLVLASRSAEDHFEAEESLLSAIDWAKRQSAALFELMAATDLAVLLQKQARVPEARKYLGEALDRMASGIAFPARSRALQILSQLRSGTKPAG
;
A
#
# COMPACT_ATOMS: atom_id res chain seq x y z
N MET A 1 13.51 -20.57 -26.80
CA MET A 1 12.26 -20.45 -27.57
C MET A 1 11.59 -19.13 -27.18
N LEU A 2 11.18 -18.31 -28.15
CA LEU A 2 10.45 -17.06 -27.89
C LEU A 2 8.96 -17.39 -27.66
N ARG A 3 8.39 -16.81 -26.58
CA ARG A 3 6.95 -16.97 -26.26
C ARG A 3 6.30 -15.59 -26.12
N ARG A 4 5.06 -15.48 -26.58
CA ARG A 4 4.20 -14.32 -26.32
C ARG A 4 2.93 -14.84 -25.65
N ASP A 5 2.65 -14.36 -24.45
CA ASP A 5 1.48 -14.77 -23.64
C ASP A 5 1.37 -16.31 -23.49
N GLY A 6 2.54 -16.96 -23.29
CA GLY A 6 2.63 -18.42 -23.14
C GLY A 6 2.68 -19.22 -24.44
N VAL A 7 2.34 -18.63 -25.59
CA VAL A 7 2.33 -19.27 -26.92
C VAL A 7 3.71 -19.14 -27.56
N VAL A 8 4.24 -20.27 -28.04
CA VAL A 8 5.53 -20.30 -28.75
C VAL A 8 5.39 -19.59 -30.10
N LEU A 9 6.21 -18.56 -30.28
CA LEU A 9 6.28 -17.85 -31.57
C LEU A 9 7.24 -18.59 -32.53
N PRO A 10 6.83 -18.92 -33.74
CA PRO A 10 7.69 -19.59 -34.68
C PRO A 10 8.73 -18.64 -35.26
N LEU A 11 9.95 -18.72 -34.75
CA LEU A 11 11.12 -18.01 -35.27
C LEU A 11 12.24 -18.99 -35.59
N GLY A 12 12.88 -18.82 -36.72
CA GLY A 12 14.08 -19.59 -37.07
C GLY A 12 15.25 -19.30 -36.12
N SER A 13 16.16 -20.28 -35.93
CA SER A 13 17.27 -20.17 -34.96
C SER A 13 18.09 -18.88 -35.12
N ARG A 14 18.48 -18.54 -36.34
CA ARG A 14 19.25 -17.31 -36.63
C ARG A 14 18.51 -16.00 -36.26
N ALA A 15 17.19 -15.99 -36.41
CA ALA A 15 16.39 -14.83 -35.98
C ALA A 15 16.32 -14.74 -34.44
N ILE A 16 16.31 -15.89 -33.77
CA ILE A 16 16.40 -15.93 -32.30
C ILE A 16 17.74 -15.42 -31.81
N ASP A 17 18.86 -15.86 -32.45
CA ASP A 17 20.22 -15.41 -32.09
C ASP A 17 20.39 -13.91 -32.27
N ILE A 18 19.91 -13.34 -33.38
CA ILE A 18 19.87 -11.88 -33.58
C ILE A 18 19.06 -11.19 -32.47
N LEU A 19 17.89 -11.73 -32.14
CA LEU A 19 17.03 -11.14 -31.11
C LEU A 19 17.71 -11.17 -29.73
N ILE A 20 18.32 -12.29 -29.36
CA ILE A 20 19.06 -12.41 -28.09
C ILE A 20 20.17 -11.38 -28.03
N TYR A 21 20.99 -11.29 -29.07
CA TYR A 21 22.12 -10.37 -29.11
C TYR A 21 21.73 -8.90 -28.99
N LEU A 22 20.58 -8.53 -29.59
CA LEU A 22 20.01 -7.19 -29.50
C LEU A 22 19.37 -6.93 -28.12
N VAL A 23 18.69 -7.91 -27.54
CA VAL A 23 18.00 -7.79 -26.23
C VAL A 23 19.00 -7.72 -25.06
N GLU A 24 20.14 -8.39 -25.18
CA GLU A 24 21.23 -8.30 -24.18
C GLU A 24 21.90 -6.92 -24.14
N ARG A 25 21.70 -6.09 -25.18
CA ARG A 25 22.29 -4.75 -25.32
C ARG A 25 21.23 -3.68 -25.63
N PRO A 26 20.23 -3.51 -24.78
CA PRO A 26 19.11 -2.62 -25.05
C PRO A 26 19.58 -1.17 -25.19
N GLY A 27 19.05 -0.48 -26.17
CA GLY A 27 19.40 0.92 -26.48
C GLY A 27 20.73 1.11 -27.23
N LYS A 28 21.60 0.10 -27.28
CA LYS A 28 22.87 0.18 -28.04
C LYS A 28 22.59 -0.06 -29.55
N VAL A 29 23.22 0.77 -30.40
CA VAL A 29 23.15 0.54 -31.85
C VAL A 29 24.22 -0.48 -32.22
N ILE A 30 23.78 -1.64 -32.72
CA ILE A 30 24.65 -2.74 -33.17
C ILE A 30 24.82 -2.66 -34.67
N ALA A 31 26.07 -2.61 -35.11
CA ALA A 31 26.41 -2.54 -36.56
C ALA A 31 25.96 -3.84 -37.27
N LYS A 32 25.61 -3.73 -38.53
CA LYS A 32 25.19 -4.91 -39.30
C LYS A 32 26.31 -5.96 -39.40
N GLN A 33 27.54 -5.51 -39.56
CA GLN A 33 28.69 -6.41 -39.64
C GLN A 33 28.89 -7.16 -38.32
N GLU A 34 28.74 -6.48 -37.16
CA GLU A 34 28.81 -7.08 -35.84
C GLU A 34 27.76 -8.17 -35.65
N LEU A 35 26.51 -7.98 -36.17
CA LEU A 35 25.48 -8.99 -36.17
C LEU A 35 25.80 -10.18 -37.07
N ILE A 36 26.42 -9.97 -38.23
CA ILE A 36 26.88 -11.01 -39.13
C ILE A 36 27.95 -11.87 -38.47
N ASP A 37 28.98 -11.22 -37.95
CA ASP A 37 30.15 -11.86 -37.33
C ASP A 37 29.73 -12.72 -36.12
N HIS A 38 28.74 -12.26 -35.36
CA HIS A 38 28.24 -13.00 -34.19
C HIS A 38 27.31 -14.16 -34.54
N VAL A 39 26.38 -13.98 -35.47
CA VAL A 39 25.32 -14.97 -35.75
C VAL A 39 25.73 -15.95 -36.82
N TRP A 40 26.68 -15.63 -37.68
CA TRP A 40 27.19 -16.45 -38.78
C TRP A 40 28.73 -16.55 -38.77
N SER A 41 29.32 -16.89 -37.61
CA SER A 41 30.78 -16.99 -37.41
C SER A 41 31.50 -17.89 -38.43
N ASP A 42 30.79 -18.88 -39.00
CA ASP A 42 31.38 -19.90 -39.86
C ASP A 42 30.91 -19.84 -41.33
N VAL A 43 30.13 -18.85 -41.73
CA VAL A 43 29.51 -18.76 -43.06
C VAL A 43 29.52 -17.29 -43.55
N THR A 44 29.99 -17.07 -44.77
CA THR A 44 29.88 -15.73 -45.40
C THR A 44 28.45 -15.51 -45.85
N VAL A 45 27.82 -14.43 -45.34
CA VAL A 45 26.40 -14.08 -45.61
C VAL A 45 26.29 -12.64 -46.05
N GLU A 46 25.44 -12.39 -47.05
CA GLU A 46 25.15 -11.03 -47.54
C GLU A 46 24.29 -10.24 -46.55
N GLU A 47 24.50 -8.92 -46.50
CA GLU A 47 23.71 -7.97 -45.66
C GLU A 47 22.17 -8.13 -45.83
N GLY A 48 21.73 -8.62 -46.96
CA GLY A 48 20.30 -8.86 -47.23
C GLY A 48 19.63 -9.83 -46.25
N SER A 49 20.40 -10.84 -45.78
CA SER A 49 19.89 -11.89 -44.89
C SER A 49 19.49 -11.34 -43.52
N ILE A 50 20.23 -10.36 -42.98
CA ILE A 50 19.83 -9.71 -41.70
C ILE A 50 18.47 -9.05 -41.82
N ARG A 51 18.18 -8.39 -42.95
CA ARG A 51 16.89 -7.72 -43.14
C ARG A 51 15.72 -8.68 -43.09
N VAL A 52 15.88 -9.87 -43.66
CA VAL A 52 14.86 -10.91 -43.64
C VAL A 52 14.59 -11.41 -42.22
N HIS A 53 15.65 -11.66 -41.46
CA HIS A 53 15.52 -12.12 -40.09
C HIS A 53 14.97 -11.03 -39.16
N VAL A 54 15.39 -9.80 -39.31
CA VAL A 54 14.87 -8.66 -38.53
C VAL A 54 13.38 -8.43 -38.88
N ALA A 55 12.97 -8.59 -40.14
CA ALA A 55 11.58 -8.50 -40.53
C ALA A 55 10.74 -9.63 -39.89
N ALA A 56 11.28 -10.86 -39.83
CA ALA A 56 10.62 -11.98 -39.16
C ALA A 56 10.47 -11.73 -37.65
N ILE A 57 11.50 -11.18 -36.99
CA ILE A 57 11.47 -10.82 -35.57
C ILE A 57 10.41 -9.74 -35.33
N ARG A 58 10.40 -8.67 -36.11
CA ARG A 58 9.41 -7.60 -36.02
C ARG A 58 7.98 -8.12 -36.15
N LYS A 59 7.74 -8.99 -37.12
CA LYS A 59 6.44 -9.62 -37.31
C LYS A 59 6.04 -10.47 -36.11
N ALA A 60 6.97 -11.25 -35.56
CA ALA A 60 6.73 -12.10 -34.39
C ALA A 60 6.44 -11.27 -33.14
N LEU A 61 7.19 -10.18 -32.92
CA LEU A 61 7.00 -9.25 -31.79
C LEU A 61 5.79 -8.32 -31.96
N GLY A 62 5.20 -8.22 -33.15
CA GLY A 62 4.13 -7.23 -33.46
C GLY A 62 4.67 -5.80 -33.50
N ASP A 63 5.92 -5.60 -33.92
CA ASP A 63 6.59 -4.30 -34.02
C ASP A 63 5.88 -3.40 -35.05
N GLY A 64 5.48 -2.20 -34.64
CA GLY A 64 4.69 -1.27 -35.45
C GLY A 64 3.18 -1.45 -35.32
N GLN A 65 2.66 -2.42 -34.57
CA GLN A 65 1.23 -2.58 -34.28
C GLN A 65 0.91 -1.92 -32.93
N PHE A 66 -0.20 -1.19 -32.87
CA PHE A 66 -0.68 -0.50 -31.66
C PHE A 66 0.33 0.48 -31.02
N GLY A 67 1.23 1.08 -31.81
CA GLY A 67 2.23 2.04 -31.34
C GLY A 67 3.49 1.42 -30.69
N ASN A 68 3.58 0.10 -30.60
CA ASN A 68 4.73 -0.59 -30.02
C ASN A 68 5.90 -0.66 -31.02
N ARG A 69 7.09 -0.26 -30.58
CA ARG A 69 8.33 -0.36 -31.35
C ARG A 69 9.40 -1.07 -30.55
N TYR A 70 9.87 -2.21 -31.06
CA TYR A 70 10.86 -3.06 -30.37
C TYR A 70 12.25 -2.97 -31.01
N ILE A 71 12.33 -2.89 -32.36
CA ILE A 71 13.61 -2.80 -33.08
C ILE A 71 13.63 -1.55 -33.93
N ALA A 72 14.53 -0.63 -33.59
CA ALA A 72 14.82 0.56 -34.38
C ALA A 72 15.89 0.25 -35.45
N ASN A 73 15.67 0.69 -36.68
CA ASN A 73 16.70 0.72 -37.72
C ASN A 73 17.32 2.11 -37.77
N ILE A 74 18.63 2.21 -37.50
CA ILE A 74 19.38 3.45 -37.55
C ILE A 74 20.10 3.48 -38.90
N LYS A 75 19.59 4.31 -39.79
CA LYS A 75 20.05 4.41 -41.20
C LYS A 75 21.58 4.55 -41.27
N GLY A 76 22.24 3.62 -41.98
CA GLY A 76 23.69 3.61 -42.13
C GLY A 76 24.49 3.09 -40.94
N ARG A 77 23.87 2.82 -39.76
CA ARG A 77 24.57 2.40 -38.55
C ARG A 77 24.25 1.01 -38.07
N GLY A 78 23.02 0.51 -38.25
CA GLY A 78 22.64 -0.82 -37.81
C GLY A 78 21.25 -0.90 -37.13
N TYR A 79 21.08 -1.80 -36.15
CA TYR A 79 19.84 -2.06 -35.44
C TYR A 79 20.01 -1.84 -33.94
N SER A 80 18.96 -1.43 -33.26
CA SER A 80 18.93 -1.29 -31.79
C SER A 80 17.62 -1.84 -31.25
N PHE A 81 17.68 -2.58 -30.14
CA PHE A 81 16.50 -2.98 -29.40
C PHE A 81 16.05 -1.82 -28.50
N VAL A 82 14.84 -1.33 -28.71
CA VAL A 82 14.31 -0.14 -28.00
C VAL A 82 13.14 -0.48 -27.08
N GLY A 83 12.73 -1.76 -27.00
CA GLY A 83 11.75 -2.25 -26.04
C GLY A 83 12.35 -2.34 -24.63
N ALA A 84 11.49 -2.26 -23.61
CA ALA A 84 11.91 -2.49 -22.24
C ALA A 84 12.27 -3.97 -22.04
N VAL A 85 13.50 -4.26 -21.57
CA VAL A 85 13.97 -5.62 -21.26
C VAL A 85 14.00 -5.80 -19.76
N VAL A 86 13.31 -6.82 -19.25
CA VAL A 86 13.32 -7.19 -17.82
C VAL A 86 13.87 -8.60 -17.70
N THR A 87 15.01 -8.78 -17.06
CA THR A 87 15.57 -10.10 -16.73
C THR A 87 15.05 -10.56 -15.37
N PRO A 88 14.75 -11.85 -15.19
CA PRO A 88 14.25 -12.38 -13.92
C PRO A 88 15.15 -12.06 -12.72
N THR A 89 16.46 -12.03 -12.92
CA THR A 89 17.44 -11.69 -11.88
C THR A 89 17.44 -10.19 -11.53
N GLN A 90 17.26 -9.31 -12.51
CA GLN A 90 17.13 -7.86 -12.26
C GLN A 90 15.78 -7.47 -11.65
N SER A 91 14.71 -8.24 -11.90
CA SER A 91 13.42 -7.97 -11.27
C SER A 91 13.44 -8.22 -9.76
N MET A 92 14.22 -9.17 -9.27
CA MET A 92 14.38 -9.41 -7.82
C MET A 92 15.34 -8.43 -7.14
N GLU A 93 16.43 -8.05 -7.78
CA GLU A 93 17.38 -7.08 -7.22
C GLU A 93 16.88 -5.63 -7.34
N SER A 94 16.36 -5.22 -8.49
CA SER A 94 15.78 -3.90 -8.66
C SER A 94 14.46 -3.73 -7.88
N ARG A 95 13.75 -4.80 -7.58
CA ARG A 95 12.56 -4.78 -6.72
C ARG A 95 12.95 -4.81 -5.24
N LYS A 96 14.02 -5.52 -4.85
CA LYS A 96 14.65 -5.36 -3.53
C LYS A 96 15.24 -3.95 -3.35
N GLU A 97 15.82 -3.37 -4.38
CA GLU A 97 16.27 -1.96 -4.36
C GLU A 97 15.08 -0.99 -4.40
N ARG A 98 13.99 -1.23 -5.14
CA ARG A 98 12.80 -0.38 -5.11
C ARG A 98 12.01 -0.49 -3.80
N LEU A 99 11.96 -1.64 -3.15
CA LEU A 99 11.46 -1.79 -1.78
C LEU A 99 12.44 -1.22 -0.74
N ARG A 100 13.74 -1.18 -1.05
CA ARG A 100 14.76 -0.48 -0.25
C ARG A 100 14.77 1.03 -0.47
N HIS A 101 14.23 1.54 -1.59
CA HIS A 101 14.27 2.96 -2.00
C HIS A 101 12.92 3.66 -1.95
N GLN A 102 11.97 3.20 -1.16
CA GLN A 102 10.82 4.02 -0.78
C GLN A 102 11.16 5.00 0.35
N THR A 103 12.30 5.65 0.24
CA THR A 103 12.52 6.92 0.90
C THR A 103 11.69 7.96 0.16
N ARG A 104 10.53 8.33 0.68
CA ARG A 104 9.67 9.41 0.15
C ARG A 104 10.32 10.81 0.26
N LEU A 105 11.65 10.87 0.26
CA LEU A 105 12.45 12.10 0.22
C LEU A 105 12.68 12.57 -1.22
N HIS A 106 11.72 12.36 -2.14
CA HIS A 106 11.83 12.73 -3.55
C HIS A 106 11.49 14.21 -3.79
N ALA A 107 12.28 15.13 -3.23
CA ALA A 107 12.47 16.42 -3.85
C ALA A 107 13.90 16.47 -4.42
N ARG A 108 14.09 17.08 -5.61
CA ARG A 108 15.44 17.38 -6.14
C ARG A 108 16.27 18.02 -5.04
N PRO A 109 17.58 17.75 -4.92
CA PRO A 109 18.41 18.40 -3.93
C PRO A 109 18.28 19.92 -4.12
N VAL A 110 17.56 20.56 -3.21
CA VAL A 110 17.59 22.00 -3.09
C VAL A 110 18.99 22.30 -2.57
N THR A 111 19.81 23.02 -3.35
CA THR A 111 21.13 23.47 -2.89
C THR A 111 20.89 24.38 -1.70
N MET A 112 21.12 23.85 -0.50
CA MET A 112 21.02 24.64 0.73
C MET A 112 22.19 25.59 0.83
N ILE A 113 21.96 26.79 1.33
CA ILE A 113 22.97 27.82 1.50
C ILE A 113 23.19 28.01 3.00
N GLY A 114 24.42 27.84 3.48
CA GLY A 114 24.85 28.11 4.85
C GLY A 114 24.19 27.24 5.92
N ARG A 115 23.85 25.97 5.61
CA ARG A 115 23.22 25.03 6.55
C ARG A 115 24.01 23.72 6.73
N ASP A 116 25.14 23.55 6.08
CA ASP A 116 25.91 22.31 6.10
C ASP A 116 26.37 21.95 7.51
N THR A 117 26.83 22.94 8.30
CA THR A 117 27.21 22.76 9.70
C THR A 117 26.05 22.35 10.59
N VAL A 118 24.89 22.97 10.42
CA VAL A 118 23.66 22.66 11.15
C VAL A 118 23.19 21.24 10.83
N VAL A 119 23.20 20.85 9.57
CA VAL A 119 22.83 19.48 9.15
C VAL A 119 23.77 18.44 9.75
N ALA A 120 25.07 18.71 9.73
CA ALA A 120 26.05 17.81 10.33
C ALA A 120 25.87 17.69 11.84
N GLU A 121 25.68 18.82 12.54
CA GLU A 121 25.43 18.84 14.00
C GLU A 121 24.17 18.07 14.39
N VAL A 122 23.05 18.33 13.70
CA VAL A 122 21.79 17.64 13.95
C VAL A 122 21.89 16.15 13.63
N SER A 123 22.59 15.79 12.54
CA SER A 123 22.80 14.38 12.18
C SER A 123 23.60 13.63 13.24
N ASN A 124 24.65 14.25 13.81
CA ASN A 124 25.43 13.67 14.87
C ASN A 124 24.60 13.51 16.15
N LYS A 125 23.89 14.56 16.59
CA LYS A 125 23.02 14.49 17.76
C LYS A 125 21.93 13.44 17.60
N LEU A 126 21.36 13.26 16.41
CA LEU A 126 20.32 12.27 16.15
C LEU A 126 20.81 10.83 16.36
N ARG A 127 22.10 10.56 16.19
CA ARG A 127 22.70 9.25 16.47
C ARG A 127 22.76 8.94 17.96
N ASP A 128 23.02 9.98 18.76
CA ASP A 128 23.22 9.83 20.19
C ASP A 128 21.90 9.89 20.96
N GLU A 129 20.99 10.77 20.57
CA GLU A 129 19.83 11.17 21.37
C GLU A 129 18.48 10.65 20.83
N ARG A 130 18.42 9.82 19.86
CA ARG A 130 17.23 9.20 19.24
C ARG A 130 16.00 10.08 19.03
N PHE A 131 15.77 11.16 19.81
CA PHE A 131 14.63 12.06 19.67
C PHE A 131 15.06 13.53 19.68
N LEU A 132 14.99 14.17 18.53
CA LEU A 132 15.32 15.59 18.36
C LEU A 132 14.12 16.39 17.87
N THR A 133 13.95 17.59 18.42
CA THR A 133 13.01 18.59 17.92
C THR A 133 13.76 19.79 17.35
N LEU A 134 13.62 20.05 16.05
CA LEU A 134 14.11 21.25 15.38
C LEU A 134 13.17 22.41 15.69
N LEU A 135 13.62 23.26 16.59
CA LEU A 135 12.86 24.40 17.06
C LEU A 135 13.23 25.67 16.28
N GLY A 136 12.24 26.46 15.88
CA GLY A 136 12.49 27.74 15.25
C GLY A 136 11.24 28.39 14.66
N LEU A 137 11.40 29.64 14.25
CA LEU A 137 10.33 30.44 13.67
C LEU A 137 9.81 29.86 12.35
N GLY A 138 8.59 30.23 11.98
CA GLY A 138 8.08 30.00 10.63
C GLY A 138 9.02 30.61 9.59
N GLY A 139 9.26 29.90 8.50
CA GLY A 139 10.14 30.39 7.43
C GLY A 139 11.65 30.33 7.69
N ILE A 140 12.12 29.79 8.84
CA ILE A 140 13.54 29.64 9.15
C ILE A 140 14.22 28.47 8.41
N GLY A 141 13.41 27.58 7.83
CA GLY A 141 13.91 26.43 7.07
C GLY A 141 13.98 25.11 7.85
N LYS A 142 13.18 24.92 8.92
CA LYS A 142 13.13 23.68 9.72
C LYS A 142 12.91 22.44 8.86
N THR A 143 11.86 22.42 8.06
CA THR A 143 11.53 21.31 7.13
C THR A 143 12.68 21.01 6.17
N THR A 144 13.32 22.04 5.63
CA THR A 144 14.45 21.90 4.71
C THR A 144 15.65 21.21 5.39
N VAL A 145 15.95 21.61 6.63
CA VAL A 145 17.00 21.00 7.45
C VAL A 145 16.64 19.57 7.80
N ALA A 146 15.41 19.30 8.26
CA ALA A 146 14.94 17.95 8.60
C ALA A 146 15.07 16.99 7.42
N LEU A 147 14.67 17.41 6.22
CA LEU A 147 14.80 16.61 5.00
C LEU A 147 16.26 16.38 4.62
N ALA A 148 17.14 17.34 4.83
CA ALA A 148 18.57 17.19 4.56
C ALA A 148 19.24 16.23 5.55
N VAL A 149 18.90 16.33 6.84
CA VAL A 149 19.34 15.39 7.88
C VAL A 149 18.86 13.99 7.55
N GLY A 150 17.56 13.82 7.22
CA GLY A 150 17.00 12.53 6.84
C GLY A 150 17.73 11.87 5.67
N ARG A 151 18.17 12.66 4.67
CA ARG A 151 19.01 12.16 3.56
C ARG A 151 20.42 11.80 4.00
N ALA A 152 21.02 12.63 4.86
CA ALA A 152 22.40 12.42 5.34
C ALA A 152 22.54 11.11 6.13
N VAL A 153 21.50 10.74 6.91
CA VAL A 153 21.49 9.52 7.72
C VAL A 153 20.77 8.33 7.09
N ALA A 154 20.25 8.47 5.87
CA ALA A 154 19.40 7.45 5.23
C ALA A 154 20.05 6.06 5.14
N GLU A 155 21.35 5.99 4.85
CA GLU A 155 22.10 4.73 4.76
C GLU A 155 22.16 4.00 6.11
N GLU A 156 22.27 4.75 7.21
CA GLU A 156 22.33 4.19 8.58
C GLU A 156 21.02 3.49 8.99
N PHE A 157 19.90 3.95 8.43
CA PHE A 157 18.58 3.35 8.63
C PHE A 157 18.19 2.37 7.50
N GLY A 158 19.13 2.00 6.64
CA GLY A 158 18.86 1.11 5.50
C GLY A 158 17.80 1.66 4.53
N GLY A 159 17.76 2.98 4.37
CA GLY A 159 16.78 3.69 3.55
C GLY A 159 15.39 3.86 4.20
N LYS A 160 15.19 3.45 5.45
CA LYS A 160 13.92 3.54 6.18
C LYS A 160 13.79 4.90 6.89
N VAL A 161 13.67 5.96 6.10
CA VAL A 161 13.40 7.32 6.58
C VAL A 161 12.03 7.76 6.08
N HIS A 162 11.14 8.09 7.00
CA HIS A 162 9.74 8.39 6.71
C HIS A 162 9.39 9.82 7.13
N LEU A 163 8.87 10.58 6.18
CA LEU A 163 8.34 11.93 6.44
C LEU A 163 6.84 11.82 6.71
N VAL A 164 6.43 12.34 7.85
CA VAL A 164 5.03 12.52 8.25
C VAL A 164 4.74 14.02 8.15
N ASP A 165 4.12 14.41 7.05
CA ASP A 165 3.66 15.79 6.85
C ASP A 165 2.35 16.00 7.61
N LEU A 166 2.44 16.72 8.71
CA LEU A 166 1.31 17.02 9.61
C LEU A 166 0.57 18.31 9.25
N GLU A 167 1.10 19.12 8.32
CA GLU A 167 0.53 20.41 7.93
C GLU A 167 -0.97 20.31 7.56
N SER A 168 -1.33 19.23 6.90
CA SER A 168 -2.69 19.01 6.40
C SER A 168 -3.66 18.43 7.43
N LEU A 169 -3.20 18.12 8.64
CA LEU A 169 -4.02 17.50 9.68
C LEU A 169 -4.57 18.58 10.61
N THR A 170 -5.86 18.79 10.55
CA THR A 170 -6.57 19.70 11.45
C THR A 170 -7.18 18.95 12.65
N ASP A 171 -7.49 17.65 12.50
CA ASP A 171 -8.00 16.83 13.59
C ASP A 171 -6.86 16.01 14.23
N PRO A 172 -6.53 16.24 15.52
CA PRO A 172 -5.50 15.53 16.26
C PRO A 172 -5.67 14.00 16.25
N ARG A 173 -6.89 13.49 16.13
CA ARG A 173 -7.20 12.05 16.14
C ARG A 173 -6.59 11.28 14.96
N HIS A 174 -6.25 11.97 13.87
CA HIS A 174 -5.68 11.35 12.66
C HIS A 174 -4.15 11.32 12.63
N VAL A 175 -3.47 11.77 13.68
CA VAL A 175 -1.99 11.77 13.71
C VAL A 175 -1.44 10.35 13.63
N ALA A 176 -1.99 9.39 14.39
CA ALA A 176 -1.56 7.99 14.33
C ALA A 176 -1.75 7.37 12.94
N ASP A 177 -2.87 7.68 12.29
CA ASP A 177 -3.15 7.22 10.92
C ASP A 177 -2.19 7.82 9.89
N ALA A 178 -1.83 9.10 10.04
CA ALA A 178 -0.86 9.76 9.18
C ALA A 178 0.53 9.14 9.32
N VAL A 179 0.95 8.84 10.55
CA VAL A 179 2.21 8.13 10.81
C VAL A 179 2.17 6.74 10.18
N ALA A 180 1.12 5.98 10.43
CA ALA A 180 0.96 4.65 9.84
C ALA A 180 0.98 4.69 8.31
N THR A 181 0.27 5.63 7.70
CA THR A 181 0.24 5.82 6.24
C THR A 181 1.63 6.12 5.69
N SER A 182 2.42 6.98 6.36
CA SER A 182 3.78 7.30 5.93
C SER A 182 4.71 6.09 6.01
N LEU A 183 4.48 5.21 6.98
CA LEU A 183 5.20 3.97 7.19
C LEU A 183 4.71 2.83 6.29
N GLY A 184 3.61 3.02 5.55
CA GLY A 184 2.95 1.98 4.78
C GLY A 184 2.23 0.95 5.65
N LEU A 185 1.75 1.36 6.83
CA LEU A 185 1.06 0.52 7.82
C LEU A 185 -0.44 0.78 7.78
N GLU A 186 -1.23 -0.24 8.10
CA GLU A 186 -2.68 -0.12 8.30
C GLU A 186 -3.01 -0.30 9.78
N LEU A 187 -3.70 0.68 10.39
CA LEU A 187 -4.21 0.58 11.75
C LEU A 187 -5.65 0.08 11.74
N ARG A 188 -5.96 -0.88 12.63
CA ARG A 188 -7.28 -1.53 12.72
C ARG A 188 -7.84 -1.55 14.13
N SER A 189 -7.03 -1.19 15.13
CA SER A 189 -7.42 -1.17 16.54
C SER A 189 -8.29 0.04 16.88
N LYS A 190 -9.07 -0.08 17.95
CA LYS A 190 -9.76 1.04 18.59
C LYS A 190 -8.80 2.04 19.22
N ASP A 191 -7.56 1.61 19.51
CA ASP A 191 -6.45 2.45 19.94
C ASP A 191 -5.35 2.45 18.88
N PRO A 192 -5.40 3.38 17.92
CA PRO A 192 -4.42 3.47 16.83
C PRO A 192 -3.00 3.76 17.33
N GLY A 193 -2.86 4.47 18.44
CA GLY A 193 -1.56 4.84 19.00
C GLY A 193 -0.79 3.61 19.50
N LEU A 194 -1.41 2.78 20.33
CA LEU A 194 -0.79 1.56 20.84
C LEU A 194 -0.47 0.57 19.74
N GLU A 195 -1.37 0.42 18.78
CA GLU A 195 -1.13 -0.46 17.63
C GLU A 195 0.07 -0.02 16.81
N LEU A 196 0.20 1.29 16.53
CA LEU A 196 1.34 1.86 15.82
C LEU A 196 2.67 1.50 16.50
N ILE A 197 2.74 1.61 17.81
CA ILE A 197 3.96 1.36 18.60
C ILE A 197 4.35 -0.11 18.50
N ASP A 198 3.42 -1.02 18.71
CA ASP A 198 3.68 -2.47 18.59
C ASP A 198 4.23 -2.83 17.20
N LEU A 199 3.74 -2.17 16.16
CA LEU A 199 4.12 -2.42 14.78
C LEU A 199 5.53 -1.95 14.41
N VAL A 200 6.05 -0.94 15.12
CA VAL A 200 7.38 -0.40 14.86
C VAL A 200 8.42 -0.82 15.91
N ARG A 201 8.02 -1.49 16.98
CA ARG A 201 8.84 -1.81 18.15
C ARG A 201 10.20 -2.45 17.81
N SER A 202 10.24 -3.35 16.84
CA SER A 202 11.47 -4.08 16.46
C SER A 202 12.14 -3.51 15.19
N ARG A 203 11.72 -2.34 14.72
CA ARG A 203 12.22 -1.77 13.46
C ARG A 203 13.25 -0.69 13.69
N LYS A 204 14.35 -0.73 12.95
CA LYS A 204 15.29 0.38 12.86
C LYS A 204 14.81 1.34 11.78
N LEU A 205 14.32 2.53 12.16
CA LEU A 205 13.80 3.54 11.23
C LEU A 205 13.87 4.94 11.83
N LEU A 206 13.83 5.95 10.95
CA LEU A 206 13.70 7.36 11.31
C LEU A 206 12.33 7.87 10.89
N ILE A 207 11.59 8.45 11.85
CA ILE A 207 10.33 9.17 11.60
C ILE A 207 10.62 10.67 11.69
N ILE A 208 10.29 11.41 10.65
CA ILE A 208 10.36 12.86 10.63
C ILE A 208 8.92 13.38 10.75
N PHE A 209 8.58 13.98 11.89
CA PHE A 209 7.32 14.70 12.09
C PHE A 209 7.51 16.15 11.64
N ASP A 210 6.87 16.54 10.55
CA ASP A 210 6.98 17.90 10.04
C ASP A 210 5.76 18.74 10.39
N SER A 211 6.01 20.00 10.86
CA SER A 211 4.97 20.97 11.23
C SER A 211 4.06 20.52 12.39
N CYS A 212 4.66 20.19 13.55
CA CYS A 212 3.93 19.66 14.71
C CYS A 212 3.08 20.70 15.45
N GLU A 213 3.34 22.01 15.29
CA GLU A 213 2.86 23.08 16.16
C GLU A 213 1.34 23.15 16.35
N HIS A 214 0.54 22.73 15.41
CA HIS A 214 -0.93 22.81 15.48
C HIS A 214 -1.60 21.51 15.95
N VAL A 215 -0.84 20.41 16.09
CA VAL A 215 -1.32 19.10 16.54
C VAL A 215 -0.45 18.51 17.65
N ILE A 216 0.26 19.35 18.41
CA ILE A 216 1.20 18.94 19.48
C ILE A 216 0.52 18.02 20.47
N GLU A 217 -0.70 18.32 20.93
CA GLU A 217 -1.43 17.50 21.90
C GLU A 217 -1.62 16.04 21.46
N ALA A 218 -1.63 15.77 20.17
CA ALA A 218 -1.73 14.41 19.64
C ALA A 218 -0.39 13.81 19.26
N VAL A 219 0.55 14.62 18.78
CA VAL A 219 1.90 14.14 18.41
C VAL A 219 2.71 13.80 19.63
N ALA A 220 2.65 14.61 20.69
CA ALA A 220 3.43 14.47 21.89
C ALA A 220 3.26 13.08 22.56
N PRO A 221 2.05 12.59 22.85
CA PRO A 221 1.88 11.24 23.43
C PRO A 221 2.39 10.11 22.51
N ILE A 222 2.21 10.24 21.21
CA ILE A 222 2.68 9.23 20.24
C ILE A 222 4.20 9.21 20.20
N ALA A 223 4.84 10.38 20.14
CA ALA A 223 6.30 10.51 20.12
C ALA A 223 6.93 9.99 21.41
N GLU A 224 6.35 10.31 22.57
CA GLU A 224 6.80 9.83 23.87
C GLU A 224 6.72 8.30 23.98
N GLN A 225 5.59 7.72 23.62
CA GLN A 225 5.41 6.27 23.62
C GLN A 225 6.34 5.56 22.64
N LEU A 226 6.55 6.11 21.43
CA LEU A 226 7.53 5.59 20.48
C LEU A 226 8.94 5.63 21.07
N TYR A 227 9.32 6.72 21.73
CA TYR A 227 10.62 6.84 22.37
C TYR A 227 10.82 5.82 23.51
N GLN A 228 9.82 5.69 24.39
CA GLN A 228 9.91 4.82 25.58
C GLN A 228 9.80 3.33 25.26
N GLN A 229 8.96 2.95 24.29
CA GLN A 229 8.62 1.55 24.03
C GLN A 229 9.40 0.92 22.86
N THR A 230 10.29 1.69 22.20
CA THR A 230 11.12 1.20 21.11
C THR A 230 12.59 1.52 21.36
N GLU A 231 13.51 0.63 20.92
CA GLU A 231 14.96 0.85 21.09
C GLU A 231 15.64 1.44 19.84
N GLN A 232 15.11 1.17 18.65
CA GLN A 232 15.77 1.46 17.38
C GLN A 232 15.01 2.46 16.50
N VAL A 233 13.91 3.01 16.99
CA VAL A 233 13.17 4.08 16.33
C VAL A 233 13.80 5.42 16.72
N HIS A 234 14.13 6.22 15.73
CA HIS A 234 14.61 7.59 15.91
C HIS A 234 13.54 8.58 15.47
N LEU A 235 13.43 9.69 16.18
CA LEU A 235 12.41 10.71 15.95
C LEU A 235 13.07 12.05 15.67
N LEU A 236 12.63 12.72 14.62
CA LEU A 236 13.03 14.07 14.29
C LEU A 236 11.77 14.91 14.07
N ALA A 237 11.46 15.82 14.98
CA ALA A 237 10.30 16.68 14.88
C ALA A 237 10.69 18.09 14.40
N THR A 238 9.83 18.77 13.66
CA THR A 238 9.93 20.21 13.39
C THR A 238 8.76 20.92 14.04
N SER A 239 9.03 21.95 14.83
CA SER A 239 7.98 22.70 15.54
C SER A 239 8.40 24.14 15.81
N ARG A 240 7.43 24.99 16.14
CA ARG A 240 7.68 26.36 16.66
C ARG A 240 7.86 26.38 18.18
N GLU A 241 7.38 25.35 18.86
CA GLU A 241 7.51 25.13 20.30
C GLU A 241 7.86 23.67 20.59
N LEU A 242 8.32 23.39 21.82
CA LEU A 242 8.66 22.06 22.25
C LEU A 242 7.41 21.19 22.41
N LEU A 243 7.55 19.88 22.13
CA LEU A 243 6.49 18.91 22.39
C LEU A 243 6.32 18.64 23.89
N LYS A 244 7.36 18.93 24.70
CA LYS A 244 7.41 18.77 26.17
C LYS A 244 7.18 17.33 26.63
N VAL A 245 7.85 16.41 26.00
CA VAL A 245 7.78 14.97 26.28
C VAL A 245 9.13 14.44 26.75
N GLU A 246 9.10 13.26 27.40
CA GLU A 246 10.31 12.61 27.88
C GLU A 246 11.22 12.20 26.73
N GLY A 247 12.53 12.42 26.88
CA GLY A 247 13.55 12.09 25.87
C GLY A 247 13.65 13.12 24.73
N GLU A 248 12.87 14.20 24.75
CA GLU A 248 12.96 15.26 23.73
C GLU A 248 14.22 16.11 23.91
N HIS A 249 15.09 16.14 22.91
CA HIS A 249 16.24 17.04 22.86
C HIS A 249 16.01 18.16 21.85
N CYS A 250 16.24 19.39 22.27
CA CYS A 250 15.99 20.57 21.44
C CYS A 250 17.22 20.96 20.60
N CYS A 251 16.99 21.16 19.30
CA CYS A 251 17.95 21.79 18.39
C CYS A 251 17.34 23.05 17.80
N ARG A 252 17.80 24.20 18.26
CA ARG A 252 17.32 25.49 17.70
C ARG A 252 18.00 25.77 16.38
N ILE A 253 17.19 26.01 15.34
CA ILE A 253 17.69 26.42 14.03
C ILE A 253 17.95 27.91 14.03
N PRO A 254 19.23 28.38 13.92
CA PRO A 254 19.52 29.78 13.89
C PRO A 254 19.08 30.40 12.55
N PRO A 255 18.92 31.73 12.46
CA PRO A 255 18.83 32.43 11.17
C PRO A 255 20.10 32.22 10.35
N LEU A 256 20.06 32.59 9.08
CA LEU A 256 21.28 32.63 8.25
C LEU A 256 22.17 33.77 8.74
N GLU A 257 23.49 33.52 8.78
CA GLU A 257 24.44 34.55 9.12
C GLU A 257 24.41 35.69 8.10
N PHE A 258 24.47 36.92 8.60
CA PHE A 258 24.39 38.13 7.81
C PHE A 258 25.49 39.14 8.23
N PRO A 259 25.86 40.09 7.36
CA PRO A 259 26.94 41.07 7.62
C PRO A 259 26.65 41.91 8.87
N PRO A 260 27.59 42.03 9.83
CA PRO A 260 27.46 42.92 10.98
C PRO A 260 27.58 44.40 10.59
N ASP A 261 27.15 45.30 11.44
CA ASP A 261 27.13 46.75 11.19
C ASP A 261 28.52 47.36 10.98
N ASN A 262 29.55 46.79 11.57
CA ASN A 262 30.93 47.25 11.49
C ASN A 262 31.72 46.73 10.27
N LEU A 263 31.08 46.02 9.37
CA LEU A 263 31.71 45.50 8.15
C LEU A 263 31.68 46.55 7.05
N GLU A 264 32.83 46.80 6.41
CA GLU A 264 32.86 47.54 5.17
C GLU A 264 32.25 46.73 4.03
N PRO A 265 31.08 47.17 3.49
CA PRO A 265 30.25 46.33 2.61
C PRO A 265 30.76 46.42 1.17
N THR A 266 31.70 45.55 0.78
CA THR A 266 32.12 45.30 -0.61
C THR A 266 31.54 43.97 -1.10
N VAL A 267 31.44 43.72 -2.41
CA VAL A 267 30.94 42.45 -2.98
C VAL A 267 31.63 41.27 -2.35
N ASP A 268 32.96 41.29 -2.26
CA ASP A 268 33.74 40.16 -1.73
C ASP A 268 33.50 39.91 -0.24
N THR A 269 33.26 40.95 0.55
CA THR A 269 33.03 40.85 1.99
C THR A 269 31.62 40.40 2.29
N VAL A 270 30.59 40.90 1.59
CA VAL A 270 29.19 40.54 1.88
C VAL A 270 28.82 39.16 1.35
N LEU A 271 29.38 38.70 0.23
CA LEU A 271 29.14 37.37 -0.35
C LEU A 271 29.64 36.21 0.54
N ARG A 272 30.45 36.47 1.56
CA ARG A 272 30.83 35.44 2.54
C ARG A 272 29.65 35.00 3.43
N TYR A 273 28.63 35.82 3.54
CA TYR A 273 27.48 35.60 4.42
C TYR A 273 26.34 34.83 3.71
N PRO A 274 25.86 33.71 4.29
CA PRO A 274 24.80 32.89 3.68
C PRO A 274 23.50 33.64 3.38
N ALA A 275 23.12 34.62 4.21
CA ALA A 275 21.93 35.44 3.98
C ALA A 275 22.03 36.23 2.68
N VAL A 276 23.24 36.81 2.43
CA VAL A 276 23.54 37.56 1.19
C VAL A 276 23.56 36.62 0.00
N GLN A 277 24.21 35.46 0.12
CA GLN A 277 24.28 34.46 -0.95
C GLN A 277 22.86 34.03 -1.37
N LEU A 278 21.96 33.79 -0.40
CA LEU A 278 20.58 33.47 -0.67
C LEU A 278 19.86 34.60 -1.41
N LEU A 279 19.94 35.81 -0.90
CA LEU A 279 19.27 36.99 -1.47
C LEU A 279 19.72 37.21 -2.92
N VAL A 280 21.05 37.31 -3.14
CA VAL A 280 21.66 37.52 -4.47
C VAL A 280 21.28 36.43 -5.45
N ARG A 281 21.33 35.15 -5.03
CA ARG A 281 20.95 34.02 -5.88
C ARG A 281 19.47 34.07 -6.27
N ARG A 282 18.58 34.47 -5.37
CA ARG A 282 17.17 34.63 -5.65
C ARG A 282 16.84 35.81 -6.55
N VAL A 283 17.53 36.94 -6.41
CA VAL A 283 17.42 38.07 -7.34
C VAL A 283 17.93 37.68 -8.72
N ALA A 284 19.12 37.07 -8.79
CA ALA A 284 19.71 36.62 -10.06
C ALA A 284 18.87 35.58 -10.81
N ALA A 285 18.16 34.71 -10.09
CA ALA A 285 17.24 33.72 -10.69
C ALA A 285 16.05 34.37 -11.43
N ARG A 286 15.74 35.63 -11.15
CA ARG A 286 14.60 36.40 -11.72
C ARG A 286 15.05 37.48 -12.74
N THR A 287 16.26 37.95 -12.61
CA THR A 287 16.82 39.01 -13.48
C THR A 287 17.94 38.45 -14.30
N ARG A 288 17.78 38.32 -15.62
CA ARG A 288 18.70 37.64 -16.54
C ARG A 288 20.15 38.14 -16.53
N SER A 289 20.43 39.31 -15.96
CA SER A 289 21.75 39.95 -15.97
C SER A 289 22.13 40.57 -14.62
N PHE A 290 21.56 40.13 -13.52
CA PHE A 290 21.89 40.65 -12.20
C PHE A 290 23.29 40.19 -11.77
N VAL A 291 24.19 41.14 -11.56
CA VAL A 291 25.49 40.96 -10.93
C VAL A 291 25.57 41.99 -9.82
N LEU A 292 25.82 41.55 -8.59
CA LEU A 292 26.00 42.44 -7.47
C LEU A 292 27.19 43.33 -7.67
N THR A 293 27.01 44.65 -7.47
CA THR A 293 28.11 45.68 -7.57
C THR A 293 28.46 46.17 -6.17
N ASP A 294 29.67 46.80 -6.02
CA ASP A 294 30.08 47.40 -4.76
C ASP A 294 29.13 48.55 -4.33
N GLU A 295 28.52 49.23 -5.29
CA GLU A 295 27.49 50.24 -5.00
C GLU A 295 26.20 49.67 -4.39
N GLU A 296 25.89 48.41 -4.72
CA GLU A 296 24.69 47.70 -4.23
C GLU A 296 24.95 46.87 -2.96
N ALA A 297 26.22 46.55 -2.69
CA ALA A 297 26.61 45.75 -1.53
C ALA A 297 26.11 46.30 -0.18
N PRO A 298 26.11 47.62 0.08
CA PRO A 298 25.57 48.21 1.29
C PRO A 298 24.05 47.90 1.46
N PHE A 299 23.31 48.01 0.36
CA PHE A 299 21.85 47.78 0.41
C PHE A 299 21.50 46.33 0.65
N VAL A 300 22.27 45.39 0.07
CA VAL A 300 22.12 43.96 0.32
C VAL A 300 22.44 43.59 1.77
N ALA A 301 23.54 44.16 2.32
CA ALA A 301 23.91 43.95 3.72
C ALA A 301 22.82 44.46 4.66
N GLU A 302 22.29 45.68 4.38
CA GLU A 302 21.19 46.28 5.15
C GLU A 302 19.91 45.47 5.11
N LEU A 303 19.47 45.01 3.92
CA LEU A 303 18.34 44.11 3.77
C LEU A 303 18.48 42.84 4.60
N CYS A 304 19.63 42.19 4.57
CA CYS A 304 19.89 40.99 5.33
C CYS A 304 19.79 41.22 6.86
N ARG A 305 20.26 42.38 7.35
CA ARG A 305 20.17 42.77 8.74
C ARG A 305 18.73 43.08 9.15
N MET A 306 18.01 43.88 8.36
CA MET A 306 16.62 44.26 8.62
C MET A 306 15.70 43.03 8.65
N LEU A 307 16.02 42.00 7.91
CA LEU A 307 15.26 40.74 7.81
C LEU A 307 15.78 39.67 8.74
N ASP A 308 16.69 39.99 9.69
CA ASP A 308 17.29 39.11 10.70
C ASP A 308 17.83 37.79 10.10
N GLY A 309 18.24 37.78 8.84
CA GLY A 309 18.72 36.57 8.13
C GLY A 309 17.65 35.45 8.01
N ILE A 310 16.37 35.75 8.10
CA ILE A 310 15.29 34.78 7.99
C ILE A 310 15.10 34.41 6.52
N PRO A 311 15.30 33.12 6.12
CA PRO A 311 15.31 32.72 4.72
C PRO A 311 14.05 33.13 3.95
N LEU A 312 12.86 32.91 4.48
CA LEU A 312 11.61 33.26 3.83
C LEU A 312 11.46 34.77 3.63
N ALA A 313 11.85 35.56 4.63
CA ALA A 313 11.80 37.01 4.52
C ALA A 313 12.79 37.53 3.44
N LEU A 314 13.99 36.92 3.36
CA LEU A 314 14.98 37.23 2.32
C LEU A 314 14.46 36.84 0.92
N GLU A 315 13.76 35.72 0.75
CA GLU A 315 13.17 35.30 -0.52
C GLU A 315 12.03 36.23 -0.98
N LEU A 316 11.21 36.67 -0.04
CA LEU A 316 10.16 37.68 -0.32
C LEU A 316 10.79 39.01 -0.75
N ALA A 317 11.81 39.48 -0.01
CA ALA A 317 12.51 40.69 -0.37
C ALA A 317 13.25 40.58 -1.72
N ALA A 318 13.81 39.41 -2.03
CA ALA A 318 14.45 39.18 -3.35
C ALA A 318 13.43 39.28 -4.50
N GLY A 319 12.18 38.83 -4.30
CA GLY A 319 11.11 39.02 -5.28
C GLY A 319 10.83 40.49 -5.57
N GLN A 320 10.80 41.31 -4.54
CA GLN A 320 10.58 42.76 -4.68
C GLN A 320 11.82 43.46 -5.23
N ALA A 321 13.02 43.09 -4.77
CA ALA A 321 14.25 43.68 -5.24
C ALA A 321 14.50 43.44 -6.75
N ALA A 322 14.03 42.33 -7.29
CA ALA A 322 14.09 42.05 -8.73
C ALA A 322 13.26 43.03 -9.56
N SER A 323 12.17 43.56 -9.01
CA SER A 323 11.22 44.46 -9.67
C SER A 323 11.52 45.95 -9.41
N LEU A 324 11.89 46.31 -8.19
CA LEU A 324 12.05 47.70 -7.72
C LEU A 324 13.50 48.16 -7.59
N GLY A 325 14.46 47.22 -7.64
CA GLY A 325 15.87 47.47 -7.31
C GLY A 325 16.14 47.44 -5.80
N LEU A 326 17.35 47.05 -5.41
CA LEU A 326 17.77 46.87 -4.01
C LEU A 326 17.60 48.15 -3.15
N LYS A 327 18.03 49.28 -3.66
CA LYS A 327 17.95 50.58 -2.95
C LYS A 327 16.50 50.96 -2.57
N ASN A 328 15.60 50.85 -3.54
CA ASN A 328 14.19 51.19 -3.29
C ASN A 328 13.53 50.23 -2.33
N THR A 329 13.92 48.95 -2.39
CA THR A 329 13.45 47.90 -1.50
C THR A 329 13.83 48.19 -0.06
N VAL A 330 15.06 48.63 0.22
CA VAL A 330 15.52 49.06 1.55
C VAL A 330 14.69 50.25 2.03
N LEU A 331 14.54 51.30 1.22
CA LEU A 331 13.80 52.52 1.63
C LEU A 331 12.34 52.21 1.99
N LEU A 332 11.69 51.38 1.22
CA LEU A 332 10.29 50.96 1.50
C LEU A 332 10.19 50.11 2.77
N LEU A 333 11.14 49.26 3.03
CA LEU A 333 11.12 48.41 4.22
C LEU A 333 11.43 49.18 5.49
N VAL A 334 12.34 50.17 5.46
CA VAL A 334 12.66 51.08 6.57
C VAL A 334 11.40 51.85 7.03
N SER A 335 10.68 52.47 6.11
CA SER A 335 9.48 53.24 6.42
C SER A 335 8.40 52.41 7.13
N ARG A 336 8.30 51.12 6.79
CA ARG A 336 7.31 50.22 7.38
C ARG A 336 7.73 49.69 8.76
N LEU A 337 8.99 49.35 8.95
CA LEU A 337 9.51 48.88 10.24
C LEU A 337 9.47 49.99 11.30
N GLU A 338 9.61 51.23 10.91
CA GLU A 338 9.46 52.38 11.83
C GLU A 338 8.01 52.52 12.32
N LEU A 339 7.02 52.32 11.47
CA LEU A 339 5.60 52.39 11.86
C LEU A 339 5.23 51.25 12.86
N LEU A 340 5.84 50.08 12.73
CA LEU A 340 5.60 48.93 13.62
C LEU A 340 6.28 49.07 15.00
N LYS A 341 7.33 49.86 15.12
CA LYS A 341 7.95 50.19 16.43
C LYS A 341 7.02 50.93 17.40
N LEU A 342 5.97 51.58 16.89
CA LEU A 342 5.02 52.36 17.68
C LEU A 342 3.89 51.50 18.31
N GLY A 343 3.73 50.22 17.98
CA GLY A 343 2.50 49.50 18.26
C GLY A 343 2.44 48.52 19.45
N HIS A 344 3.46 47.77 19.87
CA HIS A 344 3.43 46.83 21.01
C HIS A 344 4.81 46.38 21.51
N ARG A 345 5.00 46.43 22.87
CA ARG A 345 6.32 46.17 23.52
C ARG A 345 6.64 44.71 23.87
N THR A 346 5.76 43.77 23.63
CA THR A 346 5.83 42.42 24.25
C THR A 346 6.07 41.22 23.29
N VAL A 347 6.15 41.46 21.99
CA VAL A 347 6.36 40.34 20.98
C VAL A 347 7.84 40.25 20.61
N ILE A 348 8.38 39.03 20.54
CA ILE A 348 9.77 38.75 20.14
C ILE A 348 10.06 39.41 18.78
N SER A 349 11.19 40.17 18.68
CA SER A 349 11.54 41.01 17.52
C SER A 349 11.45 40.31 16.18
N ARG A 350 11.85 39.03 16.11
CA ARG A 350 11.89 38.20 14.90
C ARG A 350 10.52 37.80 14.35
N HIS A 351 9.50 37.60 15.21
CA HIS A 351 8.11 37.39 14.73
C HIS A 351 7.55 38.65 14.09
N ARG A 352 7.92 39.84 14.61
CA ARG A 352 7.56 41.12 14.00
C ARG A 352 8.20 41.29 12.62
N THR A 353 9.45 40.86 12.45
CA THR A 353 10.17 40.98 11.19
C THR A 353 9.52 40.12 10.08
N LEU A 354 9.13 38.84 10.35
CA LEU A 354 8.46 38.04 9.36
C LEU A 354 7.06 38.51 9.01
N LYS A 355 6.26 38.88 10.02
CA LYS A 355 4.94 39.48 9.81
C LYS A 355 5.04 40.81 9.04
N ALA A 356 5.99 41.65 9.38
CA ALA A 356 6.26 42.91 8.67
C ALA A 356 6.63 42.67 7.20
N ALA A 357 7.48 41.69 6.93
CA ALA A 357 7.84 41.33 5.57
C ALA A 357 6.66 40.77 4.75
N MET A 358 5.76 40.04 5.40
CA MET A 358 4.54 39.53 4.77
C MET A 358 3.51 40.65 4.56
N ASP A 359 3.25 41.50 5.57
CA ASP A 359 2.40 42.67 5.44
C ASP A 359 2.90 43.58 4.31
N TRP A 360 4.20 43.86 4.29
CA TRP A 360 4.80 44.67 3.22
C TRP A 360 4.62 44.00 1.83
N SER A 361 4.89 42.70 1.71
CA SER A 361 4.69 41.99 0.45
C SER A 361 3.22 41.98 0.01
N TYR A 362 2.28 41.86 0.98
CA TYR A 362 0.83 41.88 0.72
C TYR A 362 0.35 43.27 0.28
N ASP A 363 0.87 44.35 0.88
CA ASP A 363 0.49 45.68 0.52
C ASP A 363 1.02 46.15 -0.86
N LEU A 364 2.06 45.51 -1.34
CA LEU A 364 2.59 45.75 -2.71
C LEU A 364 1.84 44.94 -3.77
N LEU A 365 0.88 44.11 -3.39
CA LEU A 365 0.02 43.42 -4.32
C LEU A 365 -1.02 44.39 -4.90
N SER A 366 -1.38 44.21 -6.16
CA SER A 366 -2.56 44.80 -6.76
C SER A 366 -3.83 44.29 -6.06
N ASP A 367 -4.96 44.96 -6.23
CA ASP A 367 -6.21 44.54 -5.62
C ASP A 367 -6.65 43.14 -6.11
N ALA A 368 -6.43 42.83 -7.37
CA ALA A 368 -6.68 41.49 -7.93
C ALA A 368 -5.78 40.41 -7.28
N GLU A 369 -4.48 40.72 -7.14
CA GLU A 369 -3.54 39.77 -6.51
C GLU A 369 -3.87 39.54 -5.02
N ARG A 370 -4.28 40.60 -4.26
CA ARG A 370 -4.70 40.45 -2.87
C ARG A 370 -5.91 39.54 -2.74
N VAL A 371 -6.91 39.75 -3.60
CA VAL A 371 -8.13 38.94 -3.62
C VAL A 371 -7.79 37.47 -3.93
N VAL A 372 -7.03 37.22 -5.00
CA VAL A 372 -6.65 35.85 -5.37
C VAL A 372 -5.81 35.21 -4.28
N PHE A 373 -4.81 35.92 -3.73
CA PHE A 373 -3.93 35.41 -2.68
C PHE A 373 -4.70 34.89 -1.45
N ARG A 374 -5.63 35.68 -0.89
CA ARG A 374 -6.40 35.24 0.26
C ARG A 374 -7.40 34.13 -0.07
N ARG A 375 -7.99 34.14 -1.28
CA ARG A 375 -9.01 33.16 -1.67
C ARG A 375 -8.46 31.79 -2.05
N ILE A 376 -7.17 31.67 -2.42
CA ILE A 376 -6.52 30.37 -2.65
C ILE A 376 -5.97 29.76 -1.36
N ALA A 377 -6.07 30.45 -0.22
CA ALA A 377 -5.56 29.98 1.07
C ALA A 377 -6.15 28.63 1.56
N PRO A 378 -7.42 28.24 1.26
CA PRO A 378 -7.93 26.94 1.65
C PRO A 378 -7.19 25.75 1.02
N PHE A 379 -6.53 25.94 -0.12
CA PHE A 379 -5.79 24.82 -0.73
C PHE A 379 -4.63 24.36 0.13
N VAL A 380 -4.54 23.03 0.29
CA VAL A 380 -3.44 22.34 0.98
C VAL A 380 -2.59 21.63 -0.04
N GLY A 381 -1.27 21.85 0.00
CA GLY A 381 -0.35 21.29 -0.98
C GLY A 381 -0.52 21.91 -2.36
N HIS A 382 -0.50 21.09 -3.41
CA HIS A 382 -0.53 21.57 -4.78
C HIS A 382 -1.97 21.71 -5.30
N PHE A 383 -2.22 22.77 -6.06
CA PHE A 383 -3.48 23.00 -6.77
C PHE A 383 -3.22 23.45 -8.22
N THR A 384 -4.24 23.34 -9.07
CA THR A 384 -4.19 23.73 -10.48
C THR A 384 -4.74 25.14 -10.69
N LEU A 385 -4.46 25.72 -11.87
CA LEU A 385 -5.05 26.99 -12.27
C LEU A 385 -6.59 26.92 -12.29
N ASP A 386 -7.15 25.79 -12.73
CA ASP A 386 -8.61 25.61 -12.74
C ASP A 386 -9.20 25.64 -11.33
N GLY A 387 -8.50 25.05 -10.37
CA GLY A 387 -8.87 25.12 -8.94
C GLY A 387 -8.86 26.56 -8.42
N ALA A 388 -7.79 27.29 -8.71
CA ALA A 388 -7.69 28.71 -8.34
C ALA A 388 -8.81 29.54 -8.98
N ARG A 389 -9.11 29.30 -10.27
CA ARG A 389 -10.21 29.99 -10.97
C ARG A 389 -11.57 29.71 -10.35
N TYR A 390 -11.84 28.46 -10.01
CA TYR A 390 -13.12 28.10 -9.40
C TYR A 390 -13.29 28.76 -8.02
N VAL A 391 -12.27 28.66 -7.17
CA VAL A 391 -12.35 29.14 -5.78
C VAL A 391 -12.24 30.64 -5.68
N ALA A 392 -11.33 31.29 -6.42
CA ALA A 392 -11.12 32.74 -6.35
C ALA A 392 -11.99 33.56 -7.30
N GLY A 393 -12.55 32.96 -8.37
CA GLY A 393 -13.36 33.65 -9.39
C GLY A 393 -14.79 33.99 -8.95
N GLU A 394 -15.56 34.64 -9.79
CA GLU A 394 -16.99 34.98 -9.72
C GLU A 394 -17.45 36.21 -8.89
N LEU A 395 -16.75 36.71 -7.90
CA LEU A 395 -17.29 37.82 -7.10
C LEU A 395 -16.67 39.18 -7.42
N ALA A 396 -15.57 39.30 -8.17
CA ALA A 396 -14.95 40.59 -8.56
C ALA A 396 -13.80 40.48 -9.57
N VAL A 397 -13.35 39.27 -10.00
CA VAL A 397 -12.14 39.14 -10.82
C VAL A 397 -12.40 38.24 -12.02
N GLY A 398 -12.10 38.77 -13.24
CA GLY A 398 -12.27 38.04 -14.50
C GLY A 398 -11.24 36.90 -14.66
N THR A 399 -11.50 35.98 -15.57
CA THR A 399 -10.68 34.77 -15.80
C THR A 399 -9.22 35.12 -16.16
N THR A 400 -9.00 36.16 -16.95
CA THR A 400 -7.66 36.62 -17.36
C THR A 400 -6.92 37.25 -16.17
N GLU A 401 -7.61 38.01 -15.35
CA GLU A 401 -7.05 38.68 -14.16
C GLU A 401 -6.60 37.66 -13.10
N ILE A 402 -7.26 36.53 -12.96
CA ILE A 402 -6.82 35.45 -12.04
C ILE A 402 -5.51 34.83 -12.51
N PHE A 403 -5.38 34.61 -13.81
CA PHE A 403 -4.13 34.09 -14.38
C PHE A 403 -2.98 35.08 -14.14
N ASP A 404 -3.20 36.36 -14.45
CA ASP A 404 -2.17 37.39 -14.26
C ASP A 404 -1.83 37.54 -12.75
N ALA A 405 -2.82 37.46 -11.86
CA ALA A 405 -2.59 37.46 -10.43
C ALA A 405 -1.77 36.26 -9.95
N ILE A 406 -2.06 35.04 -10.45
CA ILE A 406 -1.27 33.83 -10.11
C ILE A 406 0.18 33.98 -10.59
N VAL A 407 0.40 34.50 -11.81
CA VAL A 407 1.75 34.77 -12.32
C VAL A 407 2.45 35.81 -11.45
N GLY A 408 1.79 36.93 -11.12
CA GLY A 408 2.35 37.97 -10.26
C GLY A 408 2.69 37.48 -8.84
N LEU A 409 1.84 36.61 -8.26
CA LEU A 409 2.12 35.97 -6.97
C LEU A 409 3.32 35.02 -7.02
N VAL A 410 3.53 34.30 -8.13
CA VAL A 410 4.74 33.48 -8.34
C VAL A 410 5.98 34.36 -8.49
N GLU A 411 5.90 35.44 -9.26
CA GLU A 411 7.00 36.40 -9.42
C GLU A 411 7.40 37.06 -8.08
N LYS A 412 6.42 37.33 -7.22
CA LYS A 412 6.64 37.93 -5.89
C LYS A 412 6.98 36.92 -4.80
N SER A 413 7.20 35.63 -5.14
CA SER A 413 7.55 34.54 -4.19
C SER A 413 6.47 34.19 -3.15
N LEU A 414 5.26 34.60 -3.37
CA LEU A 414 4.13 34.24 -2.50
C LEU A 414 3.52 32.90 -2.89
N LEU A 415 3.75 32.47 -4.13
CA LEU A 415 3.38 31.15 -4.66
C LEU A 415 4.59 30.43 -5.24
N VAL A 416 4.65 29.12 -5.03
CA VAL A 416 5.63 28.25 -5.69
C VAL A 416 4.94 27.54 -6.85
N SER A 417 5.55 27.56 -8.02
CA SER A 417 5.09 26.81 -9.19
C SER A 417 5.97 25.60 -9.46
N ARG A 418 5.33 24.50 -9.90
CA ARG A 418 6.02 23.27 -10.35
C ARG A 418 5.36 22.78 -11.62
N LEU A 419 6.16 22.32 -12.58
CA LEU A 419 5.65 21.59 -13.74
C LEU A 419 5.56 20.10 -13.40
N ASP A 420 4.37 19.54 -13.52
CA ASP A 420 4.11 18.11 -13.42
C ASP A 420 3.56 17.62 -14.76
N GLY A 421 4.44 17.06 -15.59
CA GLY A 421 4.14 16.78 -16.99
C GLY A 421 3.86 18.06 -17.78
N ALA A 422 2.69 18.16 -18.40
CA ALA A 422 2.24 19.33 -19.17
C ALA A 422 1.47 20.37 -18.34
N LEU A 423 1.16 20.08 -17.06
CA LEU A 423 0.32 20.93 -16.22
C LEU A 423 1.18 21.67 -15.17
N ALA A 424 0.96 22.98 -15.05
CA ALA A 424 1.52 23.76 -13.96
C ALA A 424 0.69 23.54 -12.69
N GLN A 425 1.39 23.23 -11.61
CA GLN A 425 0.83 23.14 -10.26
C GLN A 425 1.40 24.25 -9.39
N TYR A 426 0.57 24.77 -8.51
CA TYR A 426 0.90 25.90 -7.62
C TYR A 426 0.73 25.47 -6.17
N ARG A 427 1.53 26.04 -5.26
CA ARG A 427 1.44 25.79 -3.82
C ARG A 427 1.74 27.07 -3.05
N LEU A 428 0.96 27.36 -2.02
CA LEU A 428 1.33 28.27 -0.95
C LEU A 428 2.30 27.59 0.03
N LEU A 429 3.34 28.28 0.47
CA LEU A 429 4.13 27.80 1.60
C LEU A 429 3.32 27.95 2.90
N ASP A 430 3.56 27.09 3.88
CA ASP A 430 2.75 26.99 5.11
C ASP A 430 2.57 28.32 5.84
N THR A 431 3.69 29.06 6.02
CA THR A 431 3.65 30.39 6.65
C THR A 431 2.87 31.39 5.80
N THR A 432 3.03 31.33 4.47
CA THR A 432 2.32 32.19 3.52
C THR A 432 0.83 31.86 3.49
N ARG A 433 0.50 30.55 3.57
CA ARG A 433 -0.88 30.05 3.64
C ARG A 433 -1.57 30.50 4.92
N ALA A 434 -0.93 30.34 6.09
CA ALA A 434 -1.46 30.79 7.36
C ALA A 434 -1.77 32.29 7.35
N TYR A 435 -0.84 33.10 6.84
CA TYR A 435 -1.05 34.56 6.68
C TYR A 435 -2.21 34.86 5.72
N ALA A 436 -2.34 34.13 4.63
CA ALA A 436 -3.43 34.33 3.67
C ALA A 436 -4.80 33.93 4.26
N LEU A 437 -4.86 32.91 5.13
CA LEU A 437 -6.06 32.53 5.89
C LEU A 437 -6.46 33.64 6.88
N ASP A 438 -5.48 34.19 7.64
CA ASP A 438 -5.75 35.35 8.53
C ASP A 438 -6.36 36.52 7.73
N LYS A 439 -5.80 36.80 6.54
CA LYS A 439 -6.32 37.86 5.66
C LYS A 439 -7.71 37.54 5.10
N LEU A 440 -8.00 36.28 4.83
CA LEU A 440 -9.32 35.82 4.38
C LEU A 440 -10.37 36.03 5.48
N GLU A 441 -10.02 35.74 6.73
CA GLU A 441 -10.87 35.95 7.91
C GLU A 441 -11.07 37.44 8.22
N GLU A 442 -9.99 38.25 8.19
CA GLU A 442 -10.04 39.71 8.36
C GLU A 442 -11.02 40.38 7.36
N HIS A 443 -11.18 39.83 6.18
CA HIS A 443 -12.09 40.36 5.14
C HIS A 443 -13.49 39.76 5.19
N GLY A 444 -13.79 38.86 6.13
CA GLY A 444 -15.11 38.23 6.28
C GLY A 444 -15.50 37.25 5.13
N GLU A 445 -14.55 36.80 4.32
CA GLU A 445 -14.80 35.93 3.16
C GLU A 445 -14.64 34.42 3.49
N PHE A 446 -14.26 34.08 4.72
CA PHE A 446 -13.80 32.74 5.15
C PHE A 446 -14.80 31.64 4.77
N ASP A 447 -16.04 31.71 5.26
CA ASP A 447 -17.05 30.68 5.01
C ASP A 447 -17.45 30.56 3.53
N ALA A 448 -17.58 31.70 2.84
CA ALA A 448 -17.93 31.73 1.44
C ALA A 448 -16.86 31.06 0.56
N ILE A 449 -15.60 31.28 0.86
CA ILE A 449 -14.48 30.71 0.11
C ILE A 449 -14.25 29.24 0.45
N LEU A 450 -14.40 28.83 1.72
CA LEU A 450 -14.36 27.43 2.12
C LEU A 450 -15.52 26.63 1.49
N ARG A 451 -16.72 27.20 1.38
CA ARG A 451 -17.82 26.61 0.65
C ARG A 451 -17.44 26.33 -0.80
N ARG A 452 -16.90 27.32 -1.50
CA ARG A 452 -16.46 27.16 -2.90
C ARG A 452 -15.34 26.14 -3.05
N HIS A 453 -14.41 26.12 -2.10
CA HIS A 453 -13.36 25.10 -2.06
C HIS A 453 -13.97 23.70 -1.91
N ALA A 454 -14.93 23.51 -1.02
CA ALA A 454 -15.61 22.23 -0.83
C ALA A 454 -16.42 21.79 -2.07
N GLU A 455 -17.12 22.72 -2.72
CA GLU A 455 -17.83 22.49 -3.98
C GLU A 455 -16.85 22.10 -5.11
N TYR A 456 -15.71 22.79 -5.21
CA TYR A 456 -14.66 22.45 -6.18
C TYR A 456 -14.11 21.04 -5.94
N VAL A 457 -13.77 20.70 -4.69
CA VAL A 457 -13.22 19.38 -4.35
C VAL A 457 -14.23 18.27 -4.65
N ALA A 458 -15.52 18.48 -4.30
CA ALA A 458 -16.59 17.55 -4.61
C ALA A 458 -16.75 17.34 -6.13
N GLY A 459 -16.77 18.43 -6.90
CA GLY A 459 -16.86 18.39 -8.37
C GLY A 459 -15.64 17.73 -9.02
N TYR A 460 -14.44 18.03 -8.51
CA TYR A 460 -13.20 17.42 -8.97
C TYR A 460 -13.19 15.90 -8.76
N LEU A 461 -13.56 15.43 -7.56
CA LEU A 461 -13.66 13.99 -7.26
C LEU A 461 -14.68 13.29 -8.17
N ALA A 462 -15.81 13.93 -8.43
CA ALA A 462 -16.84 13.40 -9.33
C ALA A 462 -16.33 13.27 -10.78
N SER A 463 -15.61 14.29 -11.28
CA SER A 463 -15.08 14.33 -12.65
C SER A 463 -13.89 13.39 -12.87
N GLN A 464 -13.04 13.20 -11.87
CA GLN A 464 -11.83 12.38 -11.95
C GLN A 464 -12.03 10.94 -11.51
N ARG A 465 -13.25 10.53 -11.20
CA ARG A 465 -13.55 9.20 -10.65
C ARG A 465 -12.90 8.05 -11.43
N ALA A 466 -12.99 8.07 -12.76
CA ALA A 466 -12.41 7.02 -13.61
C ALA A 466 -10.87 6.98 -13.59
N VAL A 467 -10.22 8.14 -13.38
CA VAL A 467 -8.76 8.27 -13.36
C VAL A 467 -8.19 7.98 -11.96
N LEU A 468 -8.84 8.49 -10.92
CA LEU A 468 -8.41 8.31 -9.53
C LEU A 468 -8.48 6.85 -9.10
N PHE A 469 -9.41 6.07 -9.66
CA PHE A 469 -9.64 4.66 -9.35
C PHE A 469 -9.07 3.70 -10.41
N ALA A 470 -8.21 4.20 -11.31
CA ALA A 470 -7.43 3.34 -12.19
C ALA A 470 -6.32 2.62 -11.40
N PRO A 471 -5.92 1.38 -11.78
CA PRO A 471 -4.88 0.63 -11.08
C PRO A 471 -3.58 1.42 -10.97
N LEU A 472 -2.96 1.34 -9.80
CA LEU A 472 -1.76 2.04 -9.39
C LEU A 472 -0.58 1.86 -10.36
N GLN A 473 -0.28 2.87 -11.15
CA GLN A 473 1.07 3.10 -11.67
C GLN A 473 1.76 4.14 -10.78
N ASP A 474 3.04 3.95 -10.48
CA ASP A 474 3.88 4.65 -9.47
C ASP A 474 3.89 6.20 -9.43
N LYS A 475 3.16 6.87 -10.32
CA LYS A 475 3.18 8.34 -10.45
C LYS A 475 2.15 9.09 -9.58
N GLY A 476 1.29 8.39 -8.81
CA GLY A 476 0.13 9.01 -8.16
C GLY A 476 0.25 9.33 -6.66
N ALA A 477 1.32 8.93 -5.95
CA ALA A 477 1.36 9.04 -4.48
C ALA A 477 1.39 10.49 -3.96
N SER A 478 2.17 11.37 -4.59
CA SER A 478 2.25 12.80 -4.20
C SER A 478 0.96 13.57 -4.53
N ALA A 479 0.36 13.27 -5.68
CA ALA A 479 -0.92 13.89 -6.09
C ALA A 479 -2.07 13.48 -5.14
N ARG A 480 -2.08 12.23 -4.70
CA ARG A 480 -3.07 11.73 -3.72
C ARG A 480 -2.92 12.35 -2.34
N SER A 481 -1.69 12.55 -1.86
CA SER A 481 -1.45 13.20 -0.55
C SER A 481 -1.99 14.64 -0.54
N SER A 482 -1.70 15.42 -1.59
CA SER A 482 -2.26 16.78 -1.72
C SER A 482 -3.78 16.78 -1.84
N LEU A 483 -4.36 15.80 -2.54
CA LEU A 483 -5.81 15.67 -2.68
C LEU A 483 -6.47 15.34 -1.35
N LEU A 484 -5.90 14.44 -0.55
CA LEU A 484 -6.40 14.09 0.78
C LEU A 484 -6.45 15.30 1.72
N GLY A 485 -5.42 16.17 1.70
CA GLY A 485 -5.42 17.41 2.48
C GLY A 485 -6.59 18.32 2.14
N ASN A 486 -6.84 18.53 0.84
CA ASN A 486 -7.98 19.34 0.39
C ASN A 486 -9.34 18.72 0.74
N ILE A 487 -9.46 17.39 0.62
CA ILE A 487 -10.67 16.65 1.01
C ILE A 487 -10.96 16.81 2.49
N ARG A 488 -9.94 16.70 3.36
CA ARG A 488 -10.12 16.86 4.82
C ARG A 488 -10.64 18.23 5.17
N ILE A 489 -10.03 19.31 4.66
CA ILE A 489 -10.50 20.68 4.90
C ILE A 489 -11.93 20.87 4.40
N ALA A 490 -12.23 20.37 3.20
CA ALA A 490 -13.56 20.46 2.64
C ALA A 490 -14.60 19.71 3.49
N LEU A 491 -14.28 18.50 3.96
CA LEU A 491 -15.15 17.71 4.85
C LEU A 491 -15.33 18.39 6.21
N GLU A 492 -14.25 18.86 6.82
CA GLU A 492 -14.32 19.55 8.12
C GLU A 492 -15.21 20.79 8.08
N TRP A 493 -15.03 21.65 7.06
CA TRP A 493 -15.91 22.80 6.89
C TRP A 493 -17.35 22.35 6.64
N SER A 494 -17.57 21.41 5.72
CA SER A 494 -18.92 20.98 5.33
C SER A 494 -19.71 20.34 6.47
N PHE A 495 -19.03 19.65 7.39
CA PHE A 495 -19.61 19.08 8.61
C PHE A 495 -19.52 20.04 9.82
N GLY A 496 -18.94 21.22 9.66
CA GLY A 496 -18.81 22.24 10.68
C GLY A 496 -20.11 23.01 10.98
N PRO A 497 -20.05 24.02 11.88
CA PRO A 497 -21.24 24.80 12.28
C PRO A 497 -21.86 25.61 11.14
N HIS A 498 -21.04 26.10 10.21
CA HIS A 498 -21.45 26.88 9.04
C HIS A 498 -21.50 26.05 7.75
N GLY A 499 -21.38 24.73 7.88
CA GLY A 499 -21.33 23.81 6.77
C GLY A 499 -22.69 23.58 6.08
N ASP A 500 -22.65 22.76 5.03
CA ASP A 500 -23.81 22.46 4.21
C ASP A 500 -23.95 20.94 4.08
N ASP A 501 -25.05 20.37 4.57
CA ASP A 501 -25.29 18.92 4.60
C ASP A 501 -25.33 18.30 3.20
N GLU A 502 -25.74 19.07 2.18
CA GLU A 502 -25.73 18.60 0.79
C GLU A 502 -24.31 18.43 0.26
N ILE A 503 -23.46 19.42 0.50
CA ILE A 503 -22.03 19.36 0.14
C ILE A 503 -21.34 18.27 0.98
N ALA A 504 -21.58 18.23 2.30
CA ALA A 504 -20.99 17.28 3.22
C ALA A 504 -21.23 15.82 2.81
N THR A 505 -22.49 15.47 2.55
CA THR A 505 -22.87 14.11 2.18
C THR A 505 -22.41 13.74 0.76
N SER A 506 -22.43 14.71 -0.17
CA SER A 506 -21.90 14.53 -1.53
C SER A 506 -20.40 14.27 -1.52
N LEU A 507 -19.66 15.10 -0.77
CA LEU A 507 -18.22 15.01 -0.64
C LEU A 507 -17.80 13.71 0.06
N ALA A 508 -18.50 13.30 1.13
CA ALA A 508 -18.25 12.05 1.82
C ALA A 508 -18.46 10.85 0.87
N ALA A 509 -19.56 10.82 0.14
CA ALA A 509 -19.83 9.75 -0.84
C ALA A 509 -18.74 9.66 -1.93
N ALA A 510 -18.18 10.80 -2.35
CA ALA A 510 -17.15 10.83 -3.38
C ALA A 510 -15.76 10.47 -2.83
N SER A 511 -15.45 10.78 -1.56
CA SER A 511 -14.13 10.65 -0.97
C SER A 511 -13.89 9.34 -0.19
N THR A 512 -14.95 8.71 0.37
CA THR A 512 -14.80 7.51 1.20
C THR A 512 -14.11 6.35 0.48
N GLN A 513 -14.33 6.20 -0.82
CA GLN A 513 -13.61 5.19 -1.60
C GLN A 513 -12.11 5.50 -1.68
N LEU A 514 -11.71 6.77 -1.80
CA LEU A 514 -10.30 7.16 -1.81
C LEU A 514 -9.61 6.86 -0.47
N PHE A 515 -10.32 7.05 0.64
CA PHE A 515 -9.84 6.66 1.96
C PHE A 515 -9.62 5.15 2.05
N LEU A 516 -10.54 4.33 1.53
CA LEU A 516 -10.38 2.87 1.47
C LEU A 516 -9.14 2.47 0.66
N GLU A 517 -8.96 3.04 -0.52
CA GLU A 517 -7.82 2.73 -1.39
C GLU A 517 -6.49 3.22 -0.82
N SER A 518 -6.55 4.24 0.04
CA SER A 518 -5.40 4.75 0.77
C SER A 518 -5.17 4.04 2.11
N SER A 519 -5.95 2.97 2.40
CA SER A 519 -5.91 2.22 3.67
C SER A 519 -6.25 3.07 4.92
N LEU A 520 -6.93 4.20 4.75
CA LEU A 520 -7.39 5.09 5.82
C LEU A 520 -8.75 4.64 6.34
N LEU A 521 -8.81 3.42 6.88
CA LEU A 521 -10.06 2.74 7.21
C LEU A 521 -10.84 3.41 8.34
N ILE A 522 -10.14 3.91 9.37
CA ILE A 522 -10.76 4.60 10.50
C ILE A 522 -11.35 5.93 10.05
N GLU A 523 -10.60 6.70 9.26
CA GLU A 523 -11.06 7.98 8.71
C GLU A 523 -12.26 7.77 7.76
N CYS A 524 -12.21 6.76 6.90
CA CYS A 524 -13.34 6.36 6.06
C CYS A 524 -14.60 6.09 6.89
N ARG A 525 -14.47 5.33 7.99
CA ARG A 525 -15.58 5.02 8.89
C ARG A 525 -16.15 6.27 9.52
N VAL A 526 -15.31 7.12 10.09
CA VAL A 526 -15.75 8.36 10.76
C VAL A 526 -16.56 9.26 9.82
N TRP A 527 -16.06 9.51 8.62
CA TRP A 527 -16.74 10.36 7.65
C TRP A 527 -18.02 9.73 7.11
N ALA A 528 -18.02 8.42 6.88
CA ALA A 528 -19.22 7.69 6.45
C ALA A 528 -20.33 7.72 7.53
N GLU A 529 -19.99 7.48 8.81
CA GLU A 529 -20.94 7.54 9.94
C GLU A 529 -21.51 8.96 10.12
N ARG A 530 -20.67 9.98 10.03
CA ARG A 530 -21.13 11.39 10.09
C ARG A 530 -22.06 11.73 8.91
N ALA A 531 -21.73 11.23 7.71
CA ALA A 531 -22.55 11.47 6.53
C ALA A 531 -23.93 10.80 6.63
N ILE A 532 -23.99 9.55 7.14
CA ILE A 532 -25.27 8.87 7.38
C ILE A 532 -26.14 9.63 8.36
N ALA A 533 -25.54 10.17 9.44
CA ALA A 533 -26.26 10.93 10.44
C ALA A 533 -26.88 12.25 9.89
N ARG A 534 -26.28 12.82 8.83
CA ARG A 534 -26.76 14.06 8.19
C ARG A 534 -27.45 13.86 6.85
N LEU A 535 -27.68 12.62 6.44
CA LEU A 535 -28.29 12.32 5.15
C LEU A 535 -29.77 12.72 5.14
N GLY A 536 -30.12 13.71 4.34
CA GLY A 536 -31.49 14.19 4.19
C GLY A 536 -32.45 13.14 3.61
N VAL A 537 -33.74 13.29 3.90
CA VAL A 537 -34.79 12.38 3.43
C VAL A 537 -34.82 12.26 1.89
N GLN A 538 -34.50 13.37 1.20
CA GLN A 538 -34.39 13.44 -0.27
C GLN A 538 -33.34 12.53 -0.86
N HIS A 539 -32.33 12.13 -0.07
CA HIS A 539 -31.24 11.24 -0.49
C HIS A 539 -31.45 9.79 -0.07
N LYS A 540 -32.57 9.46 0.58
CA LYS A 540 -32.90 8.06 0.87
C LYS A 540 -33.05 7.26 -0.42
N ASN A 541 -32.48 6.06 -0.44
CA ASN A 541 -32.44 5.17 -1.59
C ASN A 541 -31.68 5.75 -2.80
N SER A 542 -30.87 6.81 -2.59
CA SER A 542 -30.04 7.40 -3.64
C SER A 542 -28.72 6.65 -3.80
N ARG A 543 -28.06 6.90 -4.94
CA ARG A 543 -26.69 6.42 -5.17
C ARG A 543 -25.71 6.94 -4.10
N ARG A 544 -25.92 8.16 -3.61
CA ARG A 544 -25.11 8.76 -2.54
C ARG A 544 -25.17 7.91 -1.27
N GLU A 545 -26.35 7.58 -0.79
CA GLU A 545 -26.53 6.69 0.36
C GLU A 545 -25.87 5.33 0.14
N MET A 546 -26.07 4.72 -1.03
CA MET A 546 -25.47 3.44 -1.38
C MET A 546 -23.94 3.47 -1.29
N GLU A 547 -23.27 4.48 -1.85
CA GLU A 547 -21.81 4.59 -1.83
C GLU A 547 -21.26 4.79 -0.41
N ILE A 548 -21.95 5.57 0.42
CA ILE A 548 -21.57 5.79 1.83
C ILE A 548 -21.67 4.46 2.61
N TYR A 549 -22.81 3.74 2.51
CA TYR A 549 -22.96 2.46 3.19
C TYR A 549 -22.02 1.38 2.65
N ALA A 550 -21.73 1.38 1.36
CA ALA A 550 -20.77 0.47 0.73
C ALA A 550 -19.37 0.67 1.31
N SER A 551 -18.92 1.93 1.42
CA SER A 551 -17.62 2.25 1.98
C SER A 551 -17.56 1.97 3.48
N LEU A 552 -18.63 2.31 4.21
CA LEU A 552 -18.74 2.02 5.64
C LEU A 552 -18.64 0.52 5.92
N SER A 553 -19.33 -0.32 5.12
CA SER A 553 -19.32 -1.77 5.33
C SER A 553 -17.94 -2.38 5.21
N VAL A 554 -17.14 -1.91 4.23
CA VAL A 554 -15.75 -2.34 4.07
C VAL A 554 -14.87 -1.84 5.22
N ALA A 555 -15.00 -0.57 5.60
CA ALA A 555 -14.24 0.00 6.71
C ALA A 555 -14.54 -0.73 8.03
N LEU A 556 -15.81 -1.00 8.33
CA LEU A 556 -16.23 -1.78 9.50
C LEU A 556 -15.69 -3.21 9.46
N MET A 557 -15.73 -3.88 8.31
CA MET A 557 -15.25 -5.26 8.19
C MET A 557 -13.77 -5.39 8.56
N HIS A 558 -12.97 -4.40 8.22
CA HIS A 558 -11.54 -4.39 8.53
C HIS A 558 -11.21 -3.85 9.93
N THR A 559 -12.07 -3.01 10.53
CA THR A 559 -11.83 -2.40 11.85
C THR A 559 -12.55 -3.10 13.01
N GLU A 560 -13.72 -3.69 12.77
CA GLU A 560 -14.54 -4.37 13.78
C GLU A 560 -14.68 -5.90 13.53
N GLY A 561 -14.06 -6.39 12.43
CA GLY A 561 -14.23 -7.78 12.03
C GLY A 561 -15.64 -8.07 11.49
N SER A 562 -16.09 -9.33 11.62
CA SER A 562 -17.37 -9.79 11.07
C SER A 562 -18.57 -9.45 11.96
N SER A 563 -18.75 -8.20 12.33
CA SER A 563 -19.84 -7.75 13.19
C SER A 563 -21.20 -7.73 12.47
N ARG A 564 -22.31 -7.70 13.25
CA ARG A 564 -23.67 -7.53 12.72
C ARG A 564 -23.82 -6.22 11.93
N ARG A 565 -23.12 -5.15 12.37
CA ARG A 565 -23.14 -3.83 11.71
C ARG A 565 -22.63 -3.91 10.28
N VAL A 566 -21.58 -4.72 10.03
CA VAL A 566 -21.02 -4.95 8.67
C VAL A 566 -22.10 -5.51 7.75
N ARG A 567 -22.82 -6.56 8.20
CA ARG A 567 -23.89 -7.17 7.40
C ARG A 567 -25.02 -6.19 7.11
N GLU A 568 -25.45 -5.43 8.12
CA GLU A 568 -26.52 -4.44 7.97
C GLU A 568 -26.13 -3.34 6.97
N ALA A 569 -24.88 -2.84 7.03
CA ALA A 569 -24.39 -1.83 6.10
C ALA A 569 -24.31 -2.36 4.64
N PHE A 570 -23.77 -3.58 4.43
CA PHE A 570 -23.77 -4.20 3.11
C PHE A 570 -25.19 -4.46 2.60
N SER A 571 -26.07 -4.98 3.44
CA SER A 571 -27.46 -5.25 3.05
C SER A 571 -28.18 -3.97 2.65
N ARG A 572 -28.01 -2.88 3.41
CA ARG A 572 -28.61 -1.59 3.09
C ARG A 572 -28.13 -1.06 1.73
N ALA A 573 -26.83 -1.09 1.48
CA ALA A 573 -26.26 -0.67 0.19
C ALA A 573 -26.81 -1.56 -0.95
N LEU A 574 -26.89 -2.87 -0.73
CA LEU A 574 -27.37 -3.82 -1.71
C LEU A 574 -28.85 -3.61 -2.05
N ASP A 575 -29.70 -3.35 -1.06
CA ASP A 575 -31.13 -3.05 -1.27
C ASP A 575 -31.29 -1.82 -2.17
N ILE A 576 -30.46 -0.79 -1.97
CA ILE A 576 -30.47 0.42 -2.82
C ILE A 576 -29.99 0.10 -4.23
N ALA A 577 -28.90 -0.68 -4.39
CA ALA A 577 -28.40 -1.06 -5.70
C ALA A 577 -29.46 -1.84 -6.52
N VAL A 578 -30.17 -2.74 -5.86
CA VAL A 578 -31.29 -3.50 -6.46
C VAL A 578 -32.44 -2.58 -6.85
N LEU A 579 -32.85 -1.68 -5.95
CA LEU A 579 -33.92 -0.71 -6.20
C LEU A 579 -33.59 0.18 -7.41
N GLN A 580 -32.34 0.61 -7.55
CA GLN A 580 -31.86 1.45 -8.65
C GLN A 580 -31.51 0.67 -9.92
N GLN A 581 -31.62 -0.67 -9.89
CA GLN A 581 -31.22 -1.55 -11.00
C GLN A 581 -29.75 -1.37 -11.42
N ASP A 582 -28.88 -0.89 -10.49
CA ASP A 582 -27.44 -0.76 -10.72
C ASP A 582 -26.75 -2.13 -10.52
N ARG A 583 -26.74 -2.93 -11.60
CA ARG A 583 -26.22 -4.30 -11.60
C ARG A 583 -24.73 -4.36 -11.25
N ALA A 584 -23.95 -3.37 -11.69
CA ALA A 584 -22.53 -3.32 -11.39
C ALA A 584 -22.28 -3.13 -9.89
N SER A 585 -23.00 -2.20 -9.26
CA SER A 585 -22.95 -2.02 -7.80
C SER A 585 -23.56 -3.21 -7.05
N GLU A 586 -24.65 -3.82 -7.56
CA GLU A 586 -25.22 -5.02 -6.97
C GLU A 586 -24.17 -6.16 -6.89
N LEU A 587 -23.48 -6.46 -7.99
CA LEU A 587 -22.48 -7.51 -8.05
C LEU A 587 -21.28 -7.23 -7.12
N ARG A 588 -20.85 -5.97 -7.09
CA ARG A 588 -19.78 -5.49 -6.21
C ARG A 588 -20.13 -5.67 -4.73
N LEU A 589 -21.35 -5.33 -4.33
CA LEU A 589 -21.83 -5.46 -2.95
C LEU A 589 -22.07 -6.92 -2.55
N LEU A 590 -22.53 -7.76 -3.48
CA LEU A 590 -22.61 -9.20 -3.29
C LEU A 590 -21.22 -9.81 -3.07
N SER A 591 -20.19 -9.32 -3.76
CA SER A 591 -18.80 -9.74 -3.51
C SER A 591 -18.33 -9.40 -2.09
N GLY A 592 -18.68 -8.23 -1.57
CA GLY A 592 -18.39 -7.84 -0.18
C GLY A 592 -19.13 -8.72 0.83
N LEU A 593 -20.42 -8.96 0.64
CA LEU A 593 -21.22 -9.89 1.46
C LEU A 593 -20.68 -11.33 1.39
N PHE A 594 -20.25 -11.78 0.22
CA PHE A 594 -19.60 -13.07 0.05
C PHE A 594 -18.39 -13.20 0.96
N MET A 595 -17.52 -12.18 1.00
CA MET A 595 -16.36 -12.19 1.88
C MET A 595 -16.74 -12.17 3.36
N TYR A 596 -17.78 -11.43 3.74
CA TYR A 596 -18.35 -11.44 5.09
C TYR A 596 -18.78 -12.87 5.52
N TYR A 597 -19.61 -13.54 4.71
CA TYR A 597 -20.05 -14.90 5.01
C TYR A 597 -18.90 -15.91 5.00
N ARG A 598 -17.95 -15.74 4.08
CA ARG A 598 -16.76 -16.58 3.99
C ARG A 598 -15.87 -16.46 5.23
N TRP A 599 -15.69 -15.26 5.77
CA TRP A 599 -14.90 -15.04 7.00
C TRP A 599 -15.58 -15.61 8.24
N ASN A 600 -16.91 -15.61 8.28
CA ASN A 600 -17.70 -16.28 9.33
C ASN A 600 -17.83 -17.79 9.10
N VAL A 601 -17.29 -18.29 7.99
CA VAL A 601 -17.45 -19.69 7.55
C VAL A 601 -18.92 -20.12 7.53
N ASP A 602 -19.82 -19.20 7.16
CA ASP A 602 -21.23 -19.50 6.88
C ASP A 602 -21.36 -20.00 5.45
N ILE A 603 -21.36 -21.33 5.30
CA ILE A 603 -21.36 -22.01 4.00
C ILE A 603 -22.66 -21.76 3.24
N ASN A 604 -23.80 -21.79 3.93
CA ASN A 604 -25.10 -21.57 3.31
C ASN A 604 -25.22 -20.14 2.76
N GLY A 605 -24.90 -19.15 3.59
CA GLY A 605 -24.85 -17.77 3.15
C GLY A 605 -23.86 -17.53 2.00
N THR A 606 -22.69 -18.17 2.05
CA THR A 606 -21.69 -18.07 1.00
C THR A 606 -22.22 -18.64 -0.33
N LEU A 607 -22.87 -19.81 -0.33
CA LEU A 607 -23.47 -20.44 -1.52
C LEU A 607 -24.65 -19.63 -2.07
N GLU A 608 -25.50 -19.10 -1.21
CA GLU A 608 -26.64 -18.27 -1.60
C GLU A 608 -26.16 -17.00 -2.33
N ILE A 609 -25.21 -16.27 -1.71
CA ILE A 609 -24.68 -15.04 -2.31
C ILE A 609 -23.95 -15.34 -3.62
N ALA A 610 -23.13 -16.40 -3.70
CA ALA A 610 -22.45 -16.79 -4.93
C ALA A 610 -23.45 -17.13 -6.04
N SER A 611 -24.53 -17.85 -5.71
CA SER A 611 -25.60 -18.19 -6.65
C SER A 611 -26.36 -16.96 -7.14
N ARG A 612 -26.63 -16.01 -6.24
CA ARG A 612 -27.23 -14.72 -6.58
C ARG A 612 -26.31 -13.90 -7.48
N SER A 613 -25.02 -13.86 -7.17
CA SER A 613 -24.01 -13.15 -7.99
C SER A 613 -23.99 -13.65 -9.44
N ARG A 614 -24.07 -14.98 -9.63
CA ARG A 614 -24.15 -15.55 -10.98
C ARG A 614 -25.40 -15.12 -11.75
N LYS A 615 -26.56 -15.06 -11.07
CA LYS A 615 -27.80 -14.57 -11.71
C LYS A 615 -27.70 -13.12 -12.14
N VAL A 616 -26.98 -12.28 -11.39
CA VAL A 616 -26.74 -10.86 -11.74
C VAL A 616 -25.73 -10.79 -12.90
N ALA A 617 -24.61 -11.50 -12.81
CA ALA A 617 -23.58 -11.51 -13.83
C ALA A 617 -24.09 -11.96 -15.23
N LEU A 618 -24.98 -12.94 -15.26
CA LEU A 618 -25.66 -13.36 -16.51
C LEU A 618 -26.46 -12.24 -17.20
N ARG A 619 -26.86 -11.22 -16.43
CA ARG A 619 -27.63 -10.07 -16.96
C ARG A 619 -26.77 -8.89 -17.37
N THR A 620 -25.51 -8.83 -16.92
CA THR A 620 -24.57 -7.78 -17.32
C THR A 620 -23.92 -8.08 -18.67
N ASN A 621 -23.82 -9.34 -19.04
CA ASN A 621 -23.13 -9.83 -20.25
C ASN A 621 -21.65 -9.40 -20.30
N ASP A 622 -21.04 -9.14 -19.14
CA ASP A 622 -19.64 -8.74 -18.98
C ASP A 622 -18.83 -9.98 -18.58
N PRO A 623 -17.77 -10.35 -19.32
CA PRO A 623 -16.92 -11.50 -18.99
C PRO A 623 -16.27 -11.38 -17.60
N ASP A 624 -15.88 -10.19 -17.16
CA ASP A 624 -15.27 -9.98 -15.83
C ASP A 624 -16.26 -10.25 -14.71
N ASP A 625 -17.52 -9.84 -14.87
CA ASP A 625 -18.58 -10.12 -13.91
C ASP A 625 -18.86 -11.63 -13.83
N MET A 626 -18.83 -12.33 -14.97
CA MET A 626 -18.97 -13.78 -15.02
C MET A 626 -17.80 -14.48 -14.35
N ALA A 627 -16.56 -14.04 -14.61
CA ALA A 627 -15.37 -14.59 -13.98
C ALA A 627 -15.42 -14.42 -12.45
N LEU A 628 -15.87 -13.26 -11.97
CA LEU A 628 -16.10 -13.00 -10.54
C LEU A 628 -17.13 -13.98 -9.94
N ALA A 629 -18.28 -14.09 -10.56
CA ALA A 629 -19.36 -14.96 -10.06
C ALA A 629 -18.94 -16.44 -10.04
N GLU A 630 -18.26 -16.91 -11.08
CA GLU A 630 -17.74 -18.28 -11.14
C GLU A 630 -16.63 -18.52 -10.09
N THR A 631 -15.78 -17.51 -9.82
CA THR A 631 -14.79 -17.57 -8.73
C THR A 631 -15.47 -17.71 -7.35
N MET A 632 -16.54 -16.96 -7.14
CA MET A 632 -17.32 -17.04 -5.89
C MET A 632 -17.99 -18.42 -5.74
N LEU A 633 -18.58 -18.94 -6.79
CA LEU A 633 -19.20 -20.29 -6.79
C LEU A 633 -18.17 -21.40 -6.58
N GLY A 634 -17.01 -21.30 -7.22
CA GLY A 634 -15.90 -22.23 -7.02
C GLY A 634 -15.44 -22.23 -5.56
N SER A 635 -15.22 -21.03 -4.99
CA SER A 635 -14.80 -20.89 -3.59
C SER A 635 -15.86 -21.39 -2.60
N ALA A 636 -17.16 -21.10 -2.82
CA ALA A 636 -18.25 -21.57 -1.98
C ALA A 636 -18.39 -23.10 -2.02
N ASN A 637 -18.31 -23.70 -3.21
CA ASN A 637 -18.35 -25.17 -3.36
C ASN A 637 -17.13 -25.85 -2.74
N HIS A 638 -15.94 -25.22 -2.84
CA HIS A 638 -14.75 -25.76 -2.16
C HIS A 638 -14.95 -25.81 -0.63
N LEU A 639 -15.45 -24.72 -0.02
CA LEU A 639 -15.73 -24.66 1.41
C LEU A 639 -16.82 -25.68 1.84
N ALA A 640 -17.76 -25.99 0.96
CA ALA A 640 -18.77 -27.02 1.17
C ALA A 640 -18.23 -28.45 0.98
N GLY A 641 -16.98 -28.65 0.56
CA GLY A 641 -16.38 -29.95 0.27
C GLY A 641 -16.70 -30.47 -1.14
N ASN A 642 -17.35 -29.72 -2.00
CA ASN A 642 -17.72 -30.12 -3.37
C ASN A 642 -16.58 -29.83 -4.37
N HIS A 643 -15.40 -30.45 -4.20
CA HIS A 643 -14.20 -30.08 -4.94
C HIS A 643 -14.32 -30.25 -6.46
N VAL A 644 -15.05 -31.28 -6.95
CA VAL A 644 -15.26 -31.49 -8.39
C VAL A 644 -16.07 -30.36 -9.00
N VAL A 645 -17.11 -29.91 -8.32
CA VAL A 645 -17.95 -28.78 -8.75
C VAL A 645 -17.17 -27.46 -8.67
N ALA A 646 -16.39 -27.30 -7.61
CA ALA A 646 -15.55 -26.12 -7.42
C ALA A 646 -14.53 -25.93 -8.56
N VAL A 647 -13.85 -27.01 -8.96
CA VAL A 647 -12.88 -26.98 -10.09
C VAL A 647 -13.57 -26.54 -11.39
N LYS A 648 -14.76 -27.08 -11.71
CA LYS A 648 -15.51 -26.67 -12.91
C LYS A 648 -15.83 -25.17 -12.93
N HIS A 649 -16.22 -24.62 -11.78
CA HIS A 649 -16.47 -23.17 -11.67
C HIS A 649 -15.19 -22.36 -11.82
N PHE A 650 -14.08 -22.78 -11.22
CA PHE A 650 -12.80 -22.11 -11.39
C PHE A 650 -12.29 -22.17 -12.85
N GLU A 651 -12.43 -23.31 -13.53
CA GLU A 651 -12.11 -23.45 -14.95
C GLU A 651 -12.97 -22.53 -15.82
N SER A 652 -14.27 -22.44 -15.53
CA SER A 652 -15.16 -21.47 -16.20
C SER A 652 -14.71 -20.04 -15.98
N GLY A 653 -14.34 -19.70 -14.73
CA GLY A 653 -13.83 -18.37 -14.38
C GLY A 653 -12.54 -18.02 -15.12
N LEU A 654 -11.62 -18.97 -15.26
CA LEU A 654 -10.41 -18.81 -16.08
C LEU A 654 -10.74 -18.59 -17.56
N GLY A 655 -11.72 -19.33 -18.10
CA GLY A 655 -12.17 -19.20 -19.48
C GLY A 655 -12.66 -17.80 -19.83
N TYR A 656 -13.36 -17.12 -18.92
CA TYR A 656 -13.79 -15.73 -19.09
C TYR A 656 -12.62 -14.74 -18.97
N SER A 657 -11.60 -15.05 -18.19
CA SER A 657 -10.45 -14.19 -17.94
C SER A 657 -9.45 -14.08 -19.12
N THR A 658 -9.50 -14.96 -20.10
CA THR A 658 -8.53 -15.03 -21.23
C THR A 658 -8.76 -13.98 -22.32
N THR A 659 -9.83 -13.21 -22.29
CA THR A 659 -10.18 -12.23 -23.33
C THR A 659 -9.46 -10.88 -23.18
N GLY A 660 -8.42 -10.77 -22.37
CA GLY A 660 -7.54 -9.59 -22.31
C GLY A 660 -8.07 -8.44 -21.45
N SER A 661 -9.24 -8.57 -20.84
CA SER A 661 -9.69 -7.64 -19.82
C SER A 661 -8.96 -7.97 -18.51
N ARG A 662 -8.20 -7.04 -18.02
CA ARG A 662 -7.70 -7.11 -16.65
C ARG A 662 -8.92 -7.10 -15.75
N PHE A 663 -9.15 -8.17 -14.98
CA PHE A 663 -10.07 -8.14 -13.86
C PHE A 663 -10.00 -6.76 -13.23
N ARG A 664 -11.13 -6.06 -13.12
CA ARG A 664 -11.17 -4.72 -12.50
C ARG A 664 -10.67 -4.87 -11.07
N ALA A 665 -9.34 -4.82 -10.96
CA ALA A 665 -8.65 -4.87 -9.69
C ALA A 665 -9.13 -3.69 -8.86
N GLY A 666 -9.53 -3.94 -7.64
CA GLY A 666 -9.56 -2.91 -6.63
C GLY A 666 -10.91 -2.33 -6.23
N GLN A 667 -12.02 -2.80 -6.73
CA GLN A 667 -13.27 -2.45 -6.08
C GLN A 667 -13.40 -3.30 -4.80
N TYR A 668 -13.14 -2.68 -3.63
CA TYR A 668 -13.19 -3.27 -2.28
C TYR A 668 -12.04 -4.17 -1.82
N LEU A 669 -10.78 -3.90 -2.19
CA LEU A 669 -9.58 -4.57 -1.66
C LEU A 669 -9.47 -6.08 -1.94
N PHE A 670 -10.31 -6.66 -2.81
CA PHE A 670 -10.31 -8.08 -3.11
C PHE A 670 -9.91 -8.37 -4.57
N HIS A 671 -8.72 -8.93 -4.74
CA HIS A 671 -8.27 -9.43 -6.05
C HIS A 671 -8.84 -10.82 -6.30
N HIS A 672 -9.86 -10.91 -7.12
CA HIS A 672 -10.55 -12.17 -7.41
C HIS A 672 -9.75 -13.15 -8.25
N SER A 673 -8.87 -12.68 -9.13
CA SER A 673 -7.95 -13.51 -9.91
C SER A 673 -7.03 -14.35 -9.01
N SER A 674 -6.44 -13.72 -7.99
CA SER A 674 -5.64 -14.44 -6.99
C SER A 674 -6.48 -15.47 -6.21
N LEU A 675 -7.73 -15.12 -5.84
CA LEU A 675 -8.63 -16.03 -5.12
C LEU A 675 -8.98 -17.27 -5.96
N LEU A 676 -9.21 -17.09 -7.26
CA LEU A 676 -9.48 -18.19 -8.21
C LEU A 676 -8.30 -19.16 -8.28
N LEU A 677 -7.09 -18.65 -8.49
CA LEU A 677 -5.88 -19.47 -8.63
C LEU A 677 -5.56 -20.23 -7.35
N VAL A 678 -5.68 -19.58 -6.19
CA VAL A 678 -5.52 -20.22 -4.88
C VAL A 678 -6.58 -21.29 -4.66
N GLY A 679 -7.86 -21.00 -4.97
CA GLY A 679 -8.95 -21.95 -4.85
C GLY A 679 -8.74 -23.19 -5.71
N MET A 680 -8.25 -22.99 -6.96
CA MET A 680 -7.89 -24.10 -7.85
C MET A 680 -6.76 -24.93 -7.26
N ALA A 681 -5.68 -24.31 -6.76
CA ALA A 681 -4.56 -25.02 -6.16
C ALA A 681 -5.03 -25.90 -4.99
N HIS A 682 -5.87 -25.36 -4.11
CA HIS A 682 -6.42 -26.12 -2.97
C HIS A 682 -7.33 -27.27 -3.40
N CYS A 683 -8.28 -27.03 -4.32
CA CYS A 683 -9.15 -28.11 -4.80
C CYS A 683 -8.35 -29.27 -5.42
N LEU A 684 -7.34 -28.95 -6.20
CA LEU A 684 -6.49 -29.95 -6.84
C LEU A 684 -5.63 -30.70 -5.80
N MET A 685 -5.14 -30.03 -4.76
CA MET A 685 -4.43 -30.66 -3.65
C MET A 685 -5.32 -31.68 -2.94
N PHE A 686 -6.55 -31.29 -2.55
CA PHE A 686 -7.51 -32.20 -1.91
C PHE A 686 -7.83 -33.40 -2.79
N ARG A 687 -7.95 -33.21 -4.11
CA ARG A 687 -8.19 -34.26 -5.08
C ARG A 687 -6.96 -35.13 -5.36
N GLY A 688 -5.80 -34.82 -4.79
CA GLY A 688 -4.57 -35.57 -4.99
C GLY A 688 -3.85 -35.28 -6.32
N LEU A 689 -4.21 -34.24 -7.04
CA LEU A 689 -3.62 -33.77 -8.30
C LEU A 689 -2.48 -32.79 -8.05
N LEU A 690 -1.42 -33.21 -7.36
CA LEU A 690 -0.41 -32.34 -6.77
C LEU A 690 0.45 -31.59 -7.79
N ASP A 691 0.74 -32.17 -8.96
CA ASP A 691 1.50 -31.48 -10.01
C ASP A 691 0.75 -30.23 -10.50
N GLN A 692 -0.54 -30.40 -10.78
CA GLN A 692 -1.41 -29.29 -11.19
C GLN A 692 -1.61 -28.29 -10.05
N SER A 693 -1.76 -28.77 -8.82
CA SER A 693 -1.89 -27.92 -7.64
C SER A 693 -0.69 -27.00 -7.45
N LEU A 694 0.55 -27.52 -7.62
CA LEU A 694 1.78 -26.73 -7.55
C LEU A 694 1.86 -25.67 -8.66
N GLU A 695 1.41 -25.99 -9.87
CA GLU A 695 1.40 -25.03 -10.97
C GLU A 695 0.44 -23.87 -10.68
N TYR A 696 -0.79 -24.15 -10.21
CA TYR A 696 -1.72 -23.10 -9.84
C TYR A 696 -1.27 -22.32 -8.59
N ALA A 697 -0.58 -22.97 -7.65
CA ALA A 697 0.04 -22.31 -6.50
C ALA A 697 1.12 -21.30 -6.95
N ARG A 698 1.97 -21.67 -7.92
CA ARG A 698 2.96 -20.78 -8.52
C ARG A 698 2.30 -19.59 -9.21
N LEU A 699 1.27 -19.83 -10.05
CA LEU A 699 0.52 -18.77 -10.73
C LEU A 699 -0.18 -17.82 -9.73
N ALA A 700 -0.70 -18.34 -8.62
CA ALA A 700 -1.32 -17.54 -7.57
C ALA A 700 -0.33 -16.60 -6.86
N LEU A 701 0.92 -17.03 -6.68
CA LEU A 701 1.98 -16.18 -6.14
C LEU A 701 2.39 -15.10 -7.13
N GLU A 702 2.59 -15.44 -8.39
CA GLU A 702 2.91 -14.48 -9.45
C GLU A 702 1.82 -13.41 -9.61
N GLU A 703 0.55 -13.80 -9.53
CA GLU A 703 -0.57 -12.86 -9.57
C GLU A 703 -0.62 -12.00 -8.30
N GLY A 704 -0.38 -12.59 -7.12
CA GLY A 704 -0.26 -11.86 -5.86
C GLY A 704 0.83 -10.80 -5.91
N GLU A 705 2.00 -11.14 -6.44
CA GLU A 705 3.11 -10.21 -6.64
C GLU A 705 2.77 -9.11 -7.66
N ARG A 706 2.16 -9.48 -8.79
CA ARG A 706 1.76 -8.54 -9.84
C ARG A 706 0.73 -7.53 -9.36
N SER A 707 -0.13 -7.92 -8.42
CA SER A 707 -1.15 -7.03 -7.85
C SER A 707 -0.57 -5.79 -7.19
N GLY A 708 0.68 -5.87 -6.70
CA GLY A 708 1.30 -4.80 -5.93
C GLY A 708 0.67 -4.57 -4.55
N HIS A 709 -0.38 -5.34 -4.19
CA HIS A 709 -1.14 -5.16 -2.95
C HIS A 709 -0.68 -6.16 -1.88
N PRO A 710 -0.10 -5.69 -0.75
CA PRO A 710 0.51 -6.57 0.26
C PRO A 710 -0.45 -7.61 0.84
N ALA A 711 -1.69 -7.23 1.17
CA ALA A 711 -2.67 -8.15 1.71
C ALA A 711 -3.07 -9.26 0.72
N THR A 712 -3.09 -8.96 -0.59
CA THR A 712 -3.33 -9.97 -1.63
C THR A 712 -2.19 -10.99 -1.68
N LEU A 713 -0.94 -10.53 -1.63
CA LEU A 713 0.22 -11.41 -1.62
C LEU A 713 0.30 -12.23 -0.32
N CYS A 714 0.05 -11.63 0.85
CA CYS A 714 -0.03 -12.34 2.13
C CYS A 714 -1.09 -13.45 2.08
N ARG A 715 -2.27 -13.17 1.53
CA ARG A 715 -3.33 -14.17 1.36
C ARG A 715 -2.89 -15.31 0.43
N SER A 716 -2.27 -14.98 -0.72
CA SER A 716 -1.76 -15.98 -1.66
C SER A 716 -0.72 -16.87 -0.98
N LEU A 717 0.28 -16.28 -0.32
CA LEU A 717 1.31 -17.00 0.43
C LEU A 717 0.69 -17.92 1.50
N SER A 718 -0.24 -17.39 2.31
CA SER A 718 -0.90 -18.15 3.39
C SER A 718 -1.60 -19.40 2.88
N LEU A 719 -2.28 -19.28 1.75
CA LEU A 719 -3.11 -20.36 1.23
C LEU A 719 -2.36 -21.30 0.27
N VAL A 720 -1.25 -20.92 -0.36
CA VAL A 720 -0.45 -21.86 -1.18
C VAL A 720 0.60 -22.61 -0.38
N LEU A 721 1.06 -22.09 0.76
CA LEU A 721 2.05 -22.76 1.61
C LEU A 721 1.64 -24.18 2.04
N PRO A 722 0.36 -24.47 2.39
CA PRO A 722 -0.07 -25.85 2.63
C PRO A 722 0.21 -26.82 1.47
N VAL A 723 0.16 -26.36 0.22
CA VAL A 723 0.50 -27.19 -0.96
C VAL A 723 1.97 -27.58 -0.96
N TYR A 724 2.87 -26.58 -0.76
CA TYR A 724 4.33 -26.83 -0.72
C TYR A 724 4.74 -27.70 0.48
N LEU A 725 4.11 -27.50 1.64
CA LEU A 725 4.36 -28.33 2.83
C LEU A 725 3.87 -29.78 2.63
N THR A 726 2.76 -29.98 1.91
CA THR A 726 2.22 -31.31 1.62
C THR A 726 3.14 -32.13 0.71
N VAL A 727 3.84 -31.50 -0.22
CA VAL A 727 4.84 -32.16 -1.07
C VAL A 727 6.24 -32.18 -0.47
N ALA A 728 6.42 -31.64 0.74
CA ALA A 728 7.70 -31.52 1.46
C ALA A 728 8.76 -30.70 0.70
N ASP A 729 8.35 -29.67 -0.05
CA ASP A 729 9.29 -28.71 -0.63
C ASP A 729 9.73 -27.71 0.48
N PHE A 730 10.63 -28.18 1.34
CA PHE A 730 11.09 -27.42 2.50
C PHE A 730 11.82 -26.13 2.15
N PRO A 731 12.68 -26.06 1.10
CA PRO A 731 13.37 -24.84 0.76
C PRO A 731 12.42 -23.70 0.38
N ARG A 732 11.45 -23.98 -0.52
CA ARG A 732 10.46 -22.98 -0.91
C ARG A 732 9.50 -22.63 0.24
N SER A 733 9.09 -23.62 1.03
CA SER A 733 8.23 -23.38 2.20
C SER A 733 8.91 -22.44 3.19
N GLU A 734 10.20 -22.60 3.48
CA GLU A 734 10.94 -21.73 4.39
C GLU A 734 11.04 -20.30 3.85
N GLN A 735 11.37 -20.16 2.57
CA GLN A 735 11.45 -18.86 1.89
C GLN A 735 10.10 -18.13 1.95
N TYR A 736 8.99 -18.81 1.64
CA TYR A 736 7.66 -18.21 1.59
C TYR A 736 7.10 -17.91 2.99
N ILE A 737 7.42 -18.73 4.02
CA ILE A 737 7.09 -18.43 5.41
C ILE A 737 7.84 -17.18 5.88
N ALA A 738 9.13 -17.04 5.54
CA ALA A 738 9.90 -15.85 5.86
C ALA A 738 9.32 -14.60 5.17
N GLN A 739 8.98 -14.71 3.88
CA GLN A 739 8.36 -13.63 3.11
C GLN A 739 6.99 -13.23 3.68
N LEU A 740 6.15 -14.20 4.06
CA LEU A 740 4.85 -13.94 4.69
C LEU A 740 5.02 -13.26 6.05
N THR A 741 5.99 -13.71 6.86
CA THR A 741 6.31 -13.11 8.16
C THR A 741 6.78 -11.67 8.00
N GLU A 742 7.68 -11.41 7.06
CA GLU A 742 8.20 -10.06 6.78
C GLU A 742 7.08 -9.13 6.27
N LEU A 743 6.29 -9.58 5.29
CA LEU A 743 5.21 -8.77 4.72
C LEU A 743 4.09 -8.51 5.73
N SER A 744 3.65 -9.55 6.46
CA SER A 744 2.57 -9.38 7.44
C SER A 744 3.00 -8.46 8.59
N ALA A 745 4.26 -8.51 9.02
CA ALA A 745 4.81 -7.57 9.98
C ALA A 745 4.97 -6.17 9.39
N ALA A 746 5.48 -6.05 8.13
CA ALA A 746 5.68 -4.76 7.47
C ALA A 746 4.39 -3.97 7.27
N TYR A 747 3.28 -4.66 7.01
CA TYR A 747 1.97 -4.06 6.72
C TYR A 747 0.92 -4.31 7.83
N SER A 748 1.35 -4.74 9.00
CA SER A 748 0.49 -4.90 10.19
C SER A 748 -0.71 -5.81 10.00
N LEU A 749 -0.55 -6.81 9.17
CA LEU A 749 -1.60 -7.75 8.81
C LEU A 749 -1.67 -8.87 9.86
N LYS A 750 -2.12 -8.55 11.08
CA LYS A 750 -2.14 -9.46 12.24
C LYS A 750 -2.67 -10.88 11.95
N PRO A 751 -3.82 -11.07 11.24
CA PRO A 751 -4.26 -12.42 10.91
C PRO A 751 -3.26 -13.23 10.09
N TYR A 752 -2.58 -12.59 9.14
CA TYR A 752 -1.57 -13.25 8.32
C TYR A 752 -0.26 -13.51 9.10
N SER A 753 0.05 -12.69 10.10
CA SER A 753 1.16 -12.92 11.02
C SER A 753 0.91 -14.17 11.88
N ALA A 754 -0.30 -14.33 12.41
CA ALA A 754 -0.71 -15.53 13.15
C ALA A 754 -0.68 -16.78 12.24
N VAL A 755 -1.14 -16.66 10.98
CA VAL A 755 -1.04 -17.75 10.00
C VAL A 755 0.43 -18.09 9.71
N ALA A 756 1.32 -17.12 9.55
CA ALA A 756 2.75 -17.36 9.34
C ALA A 756 3.37 -18.13 10.52
N THR A 757 2.98 -17.77 11.78
CA THR A 757 3.37 -18.49 12.99
C THR A 757 2.91 -19.95 12.96
N GLY A 758 1.66 -20.22 12.58
CA GLY A 758 1.12 -21.56 12.47
C GLY A 758 1.79 -22.40 11.37
N LEU A 759 2.02 -21.81 10.20
CA LEU A 759 2.73 -22.47 9.10
C LEU A 759 4.21 -22.76 9.45
N ARG A 760 4.85 -21.88 10.21
CA ARG A 760 6.19 -22.16 10.76
C ARG A 760 6.14 -23.31 11.76
N GLY A 761 5.11 -23.37 12.62
CA GLY A 761 4.88 -24.49 13.54
C GLY A 761 4.72 -25.82 12.78
N ARG A 762 3.90 -25.87 11.72
CA ARG A 762 3.77 -27.07 10.87
C ARG A 762 5.10 -27.45 10.21
N TRP A 763 5.86 -26.49 9.71
CA TRP A 763 7.17 -26.73 9.10
C TRP A 763 8.16 -27.35 10.10
N LEU A 764 8.16 -26.88 11.39
CA LEU A 764 8.98 -27.44 12.45
C LEU A 764 8.59 -28.88 12.77
N LEU A 765 7.29 -29.21 12.87
CA LEU A 765 6.82 -30.58 13.07
C LEU A 765 7.30 -31.50 11.95
N LEU A 766 7.22 -31.08 10.71
CA LEU A 766 7.72 -31.84 9.55
C LEU A 766 9.26 -32.01 9.56
N LYS A 767 9.97 -31.15 10.24
CA LYS A 767 11.42 -31.24 10.50
C LYS A 767 11.77 -31.99 11.78
N ASN A 768 10.77 -32.58 12.46
CA ASN A 768 10.90 -33.33 13.71
C ASN A 768 11.28 -32.49 14.95
N ASP A 769 11.10 -31.17 14.89
CA ASP A 769 11.11 -30.29 16.08
C ASP A 769 9.69 -30.21 16.66
N LEU A 770 9.37 -31.22 17.50
CA LEU A 770 8.02 -31.36 18.06
C LEU A 770 7.68 -30.26 19.04
N SER A 771 8.61 -29.91 19.93
CA SER A 771 8.37 -28.89 20.99
C SER A 771 8.17 -27.49 20.42
N GLY A 772 9.06 -27.06 19.50
CA GLY A 772 8.95 -25.79 18.83
C GLY A 772 7.68 -25.69 17.96
N GLY A 773 7.37 -26.77 17.22
CA GLY A 773 6.18 -26.82 16.39
C GLY A 773 4.87 -26.72 17.17
N ILE A 774 4.71 -27.47 18.25
CA ILE A 774 3.54 -27.46 19.14
C ILE A 774 3.35 -26.06 19.75
N ALA A 775 4.43 -25.45 20.27
CA ALA A 775 4.36 -24.14 20.90
C ALA A 775 3.87 -23.06 19.92
N LEU A 776 4.40 -23.06 18.68
CA LEU A 776 3.98 -22.11 17.66
C LEU A 776 2.53 -22.33 17.17
N LEU A 777 2.09 -23.59 17.04
CA LEU A 777 0.71 -23.90 16.65
C LEU A 777 -0.29 -23.47 17.72
N LYS A 778 -0.03 -23.73 19.03
CA LYS A 778 -0.86 -23.28 20.16
C LYS A 778 -0.98 -21.75 20.15
N ARG A 779 0.15 -21.05 19.96
CA ARG A 779 0.19 -19.59 19.88
C ARG A 779 -0.62 -19.07 18.69
N ALA A 780 -0.43 -19.63 17.49
CA ALA A 780 -1.14 -19.22 16.29
C ALA A 780 -2.66 -19.38 16.41
N LEU A 781 -3.12 -20.52 16.97
CA LEU A 781 -4.54 -20.77 17.21
C LEU A 781 -5.15 -19.77 18.21
N ALA A 782 -4.42 -19.44 19.29
CA ALA A 782 -4.86 -18.43 20.26
C ALA A 782 -4.95 -17.02 19.62
N GLU A 783 -3.96 -16.63 18.84
CA GLU A 783 -3.94 -15.35 18.13
C GLU A 783 -5.07 -15.24 17.08
N LEU A 784 -5.32 -16.29 16.29
CA LEU A 784 -6.42 -16.34 15.32
C LEU A 784 -7.79 -16.28 16.00
N GLN A 785 -7.97 -16.99 17.11
CA GLN A 785 -9.20 -16.95 17.89
C GLN A 785 -9.49 -15.55 18.45
N ALA A 786 -8.46 -14.89 19.01
CA ALA A 786 -8.57 -13.52 19.53
C ALA A 786 -8.97 -12.50 18.45
N GLN A 787 -8.64 -12.77 17.20
CA GLN A 787 -8.95 -11.94 16.05
C GLN A 787 -10.24 -12.35 15.32
N SER A 788 -10.98 -13.35 15.83
CA SER A 788 -12.16 -13.92 15.16
C SER A 788 -11.90 -14.30 13.70
N HIS A 789 -10.73 -14.89 13.43
CA HIS A 789 -10.28 -15.26 12.10
C HIS A 789 -10.12 -16.78 11.98
N GLU A 790 -10.80 -17.39 11.01
CA GLU A 790 -10.85 -18.85 10.89
C GLU A 790 -9.96 -19.44 9.76
N MET A 791 -9.11 -18.62 9.13
CA MET A 791 -8.23 -19.09 8.06
C MET A 791 -7.24 -20.15 8.59
N LEU A 792 -7.22 -21.33 7.98
CA LEU A 792 -6.37 -22.47 8.33
C LEU A 792 -6.51 -23.01 9.77
N ASN A 793 -7.50 -22.55 10.57
CA ASN A 793 -7.66 -23.02 11.93
C ASN A 793 -7.75 -24.54 12.01
N MET A 794 -8.55 -25.19 11.15
CA MET A 794 -8.71 -26.64 11.19
C MET A 794 -7.48 -27.39 10.69
N ASP A 795 -6.73 -26.83 9.75
CA ASP A 795 -5.43 -27.35 9.33
C ASP A 795 -4.45 -27.37 10.53
N PHE A 796 -4.35 -26.24 11.24
CA PHE A 796 -3.49 -26.14 12.42
C PHE A 796 -3.96 -27.01 13.61
N VAL A 797 -5.25 -27.22 13.80
CA VAL A 797 -5.79 -28.17 14.78
C VAL A 797 -5.35 -29.60 14.45
N CYS A 798 -5.44 -30.01 13.19
CA CYS A 798 -4.98 -31.33 12.77
C CYS A 798 -3.47 -31.51 12.96
N GLU A 799 -2.66 -30.50 12.61
CA GLU A 799 -1.20 -30.58 12.77
C GLU A 799 -0.80 -30.55 14.24
N LEU A 800 -1.45 -29.73 15.08
CA LEU A 800 -1.24 -29.73 16.54
C LEU A 800 -1.62 -31.10 17.14
N GLY A 801 -2.73 -31.68 16.69
CA GLY A 801 -3.12 -33.04 17.12
C GLY A 801 -2.06 -34.08 16.79
N ALA A 802 -1.47 -34.04 15.58
CA ALA A 802 -0.38 -34.91 15.21
C ALA A 802 0.87 -34.71 16.10
N GLY A 803 1.23 -33.47 16.40
CA GLY A 803 2.33 -33.14 17.32
C GLY A 803 2.09 -33.65 18.75
N LEU A 804 0.89 -33.46 19.28
CA LEU A 804 0.50 -33.94 20.63
C LEU A 804 0.51 -35.47 20.72
N ILE A 805 0.03 -36.18 19.68
CA ILE A 805 0.13 -37.63 19.60
C ILE A 805 1.59 -38.08 19.68
N ALA A 806 2.47 -37.41 18.93
CA ALA A 806 3.89 -37.78 18.84
C ALA A 806 4.64 -37.62 20.18
N ILE A 807 4.18 -36.71 21.08
CA ILE A 807 4.76 -36.56 22.43
C ILE A 807 3.97 -37.30 23.51
N GLY A 808 2.91 -38.05 23.17
CA GLY A 808 2.14 -38.86 24.11
C GLY A 808 0.98 -38.14 24.82
N GLU A 809 0.69 -36.88 24.49
CA GLU A 809 -0.39 -36.06 25.09
C GLU A 809 -1.76 -36.39 24.46
N HIS A 810 -2.16 -37.66 24.55
CA HIS A 810 -3.35 -38.19 23.90
C HIS A 810 -4.67 -37.59 24.40
N GLN A 811 -4.76 -37.25 25.69
CA GLN A 811 -5.96 -36.66 26.28
C GLN A 811 -6.24 -35.26 25.75
N GLU A 812 -5.20 -34.41 25.72
CA GLU A 812 -5.31 -33.05 25.17
C GLU A 812 -5.68 -33.11 23.68
N ALA A 813 -5.00 -33.96 22.91
CA ALA A 813 -5.27 -34.15 21.48
C ALA A 813 -6.73 -34.59 21.24
N LEU A 814 -7.22 -35.58 21.96
CA LEU A 814 -8.59 -36.09 21.79
C LEU A 814 -9.65 -35.04 22.12
N ALA A 815 -9.50 -34.35 23.27
CA ALA A 815 -10.43 -33.30 23.67
C ALA A 815 -10.50 -32.17 22.64
N MET A 816 -9.36 -31.71 22.13
CA MET A 816 -9.27 -30.68 21.10
C MET A 816 -9.96 -31.13 19.78
N ILE A 817 -9.70 -32.36 19.31
CA ILE A 817 -10.25 -32.87 18.06
C ILE A 817 -11.75 -33.10 18.17
N LEU A 818 -12.25 -33.65 19.31
CA LEU A 818 -13.68 -33.81 19.52
C LEU A 818 -14.43 -32.49 19.54
N ASN A 819 -13.87 -31.46 20.19
CA ASN A 819 -14.41 -30.11 20.16
C ASN A 819 -14.43 -29.55 18.73
N ALA A 820 -13.36 -29.76 17.95
CA ALA A 820 -13.29 -29.32 16.56
C ALA A 820 -14.36 -30.02 15.70
N ILE A 821 -14.57 -31.32 15.85
CA ILE A 821 -15.62 -32.08 15.14
C ILE A 821 -17.00 -31.52 15.48
N ASP A 822 -17.30 -31.30 16.77
CA ASP A 822 -18.60 -30.78 17.22
C ASP A 822 -18.86 -29.37 16.66
N VAL A 823 -17.89 -28.46 16.74
CA VAL A 823 -17.97 -27.09 16.19
C VAL A 823 -18.23 -27.12 14.68
N GLN A 824 -17.48 -27.96 13.95
CA GLN A 824 -17.63 -28.09 12.49
C GLN A 824 -19.02 -28.67 12.13
N HIS A 825 -19.46 -29.65 12.86
CA HIS A 825 -20.75 -30.31 12.61
C HIS A 825 -21.92 -29.36 12.87
N ARG A 826 -21.94 -28.65 14.01
CA ARG A 826 -22.96 -27.64 14.33
C ARG A 826 -22.98 -26.49 13.33
N GLY A 827 -21.81 -26.09 12.83
CA GLY A 827 -21.70 -25.02 11.85
C GLY A 827 -21.96 -25.43 10.40
N GLY A 828 -22.24 -26.72 10.12
CA GLY A 828 -22.40 -27.23 8.76
C GLY A 828 -21.10 -27.13 7.92
N LYS A 829 -19.93 -27.11 8.57
CA LYS A 829 -18.60 -26.89 7.98
C LYS A 829 -17.92 -28.22 7.76
N PHE A 830 -18.04 -28.82 6.59
CA PHE A 830 -17.61 -30.20 6.38
C PHE A 830 -16.25 -30.38 5.69
N LEU A 831 -15.60 -29.30 5.27
CA LEU A 831 -14.37 -29.34 4.48
C LEU A 831 -13.26 -30.20 5.12
N TYR A 832 -13.00 -30.06 6.41
CA TYR A 832 -11.95 -30.75 7.15
C TYR A 832 -12.41 -32.01 7.90
N MET A 833 -13.67 -32.44 7.75
CA MET A 833 -14.17 -33.63 8.44
C MET A 833 -13.33 -34.90 8.16
N PRO A 834 -12.85 -35.15 6.91
CA PRO A 834 -11.96 -36.29 6.69
C PRO A 834 -10.70 -36.25 7.54
N ALA A 835 -10.06 -35.07 7.65
CA ALA A 835 -8.84 -34.92 8.42
C ALA A 835 -9.10 -35.06 9.93
N LEU A 836 -10.17 -34.46 10.45
CA LEU A 836 -10.54 -34.50 11.87
C LEU A 836 -10.89 -35.93 12.32
N PHE A 837 -11.70 -36.68 11.55
CA PHE A 837 -12.00 -38.10 11.85
C PHE A 837 -10.76 -38.98 11.74
N ARG A 838 -9.88 -38.72 10.79
CA ARG A 838 -8.57 -39.38 10.70
C ARG A 838 -7.74 -39.13 11.98
N MET A 839 -7.68 -37.87 12.43
CA MET A 839 -6.93 -37.52 13.66
C MET A 839 -7.56 -38.17 14.90
N LYS A 840 -8.90 -38.20 15.02
CA LYS A 840 -9.59 -38.93 16.08
C LYS A 840 -9.15 -40.39 16.09
N GLY A 841 -9.19 -41.05 14.93
CA GLY A 841 -8.76 -42.44 14.81
C GLY A 841 -7.31 -42.68 15.19
N LEU A 842 -6.39 -41.77 14.79
CA LEU A 842 -4.97 -41.84 15.17
C LEU A 842 -4.75 -41.71 16.68
N VAL A 843 -5.41 -40.73 17.34
CA VAL A 843 -5.30 -40.57 18.81
C VAL A 843 -5.75 -41.83 19.53
N LEU A 844 -6.93 -42.36 19.15
CA LEU A 844 -7.49 -43.55 19.74
C LEU A 844 -6.58 -44.78 19.52
N ALA A 845 -6.08 -44.97 18.30
CA ALA A 845 -5.19 -46.09 17.98
C ALA A 845 -3.83 -46.03 18.68
N SER A 846 -3.42 -44.84 19.14
CA SER A 846 -2.17 -44.62 19.87
C SER A 846 -2.34 -44.65 21.38
N ARG A 847 -3.56 -44.44 21.91
CA ARG A 847 -3.86 -44.35 23.34
C ARG A 847 -3.89 -45.71 24.02
N SER A 848 -4.69 -46.63 23.50
CA SER A 848 -4.81 -47.98 24.07
C SER A 848 -5.34 -48.99 23.04
N ALA A 849 -5.09 -50.30 23.30
CA ALA A 849 -5.63 -51.36 22.48
C ALA A 849 -7.17 -51.52 22.61
N GLU A 850 -7.72 -51.10 23.72
CA GLU A 850 -9.20 -51.11 23.98
C GLU A 850 -9.92 -50.13 23.05
N ASP A 851 -9.26 -49.06 22.61
CA ASP A 851 -9.82 -48.05 21.76
C ASP A 851 -9.75 -48.41 20.26
N HIS A 852 -9.12 -49.54 19.89
CA HIS A 852 -8.91 -49.90 18.50
C HIS A 852 -10.21 -50.03 17.68
N PHE A 853 -11.31 -50.44 18.30
CA PHE A 853 -12.60 -50.50 17.63
C PHE A 853 -13.11 -49.10 17.22
N GLU A 854 -13.13 -48.17 18.17
CA GLU A 854 -13.54 -46.79 17.91
C GLU A 854 -12.55 -46.07 16.96
N ALA A 855 -11.29 -46.43 17.02
CA ALA A 855 -10.26 -45.92 16.11
C ALA A 855 -10.56 -46.36 14.67
N GLU A 856 -10.88 -47.63 14.46
CA GLU A 856 -11.25 -48.20 13.15
C GLU A 856 -12.48 -47.50 12.60
N GLU A 857 -13.54 -47.37 13.41
CA GLU A 857 -14.79 -46.68 13.04
C GLU A 857 -14.52 -45.22 12.61
N SER A 858 -13.65 -44.52 13.33
CA SER A 858 -13.26 -43.14 13.04
C SER A 858 -12.48 -43.04 11.73
N LEU A 859 -11.54 -43.95 11.45
CA LEU A 859 -10.78 -44.01 10.21
C LEU A 859 -11.66 -44.38 9.00
N LEU A 860 -12.62 -45.27 9.15
CA LEU A 860 -13.61 -45.61 8.13
C LEU A 860 -14.53 -44.38 7.85
N SER A 861 -14.95 -43.67 8.88
CA SER A 861 -15.68 -42.41 8.73
C SER A 861 -14.84 -41.33 7.97
N ALA A 862 -13.55 -41.24 8.24
CA ALA A 862 -12.65 -40.36 7.49
C ALA A 862 -12.59 -40.71 6.00
N ILE A 863 -12.49 -42.00 5.68
CA ILE A 863 -12.49 -42.50 4.29
C ILE A 863 -13.83 -42.22 3.60
N ASP A 864 -14.96 -42.42 4.29
CA ASP A 864 -16.29 -42.13 3.75
C ASP A 864 -16.48 -40.62 3.44
N TRP A 865 -16.12 -39.77 4.37
CA TRP A 865 -16.14 -38.32 4.15
C TRP A 865 -15.22 -37.92 2.98
N ALA A 866 -14.00 -38.46 2.89
CA ALA A 866 -13.07 -38.18 1.80
C ALA A 866 -13.63 -38.61 0.43
N LYS A 867 -14.27 -39.76 0.37
CA LYS A 867 -14.94 -40.26 -0.85
C LYS A 867 -16.09 -39.36 -1.29
N ARG A 868 -16.96 -38.96 -0.37
CA ARG A 868 -18.06 -38.02 -0.64
C ARG A 868 -17.56 -36.68 -1.20
N GLN A 869 -16.42 -36.20 -0.70
CA GLN A 869 -15.81 -34.93 -1.15
C GLN A 869 -14.92 -35.11 -2.39
N SER A 870 -14.66 -36.33 -2.84
CA SER A 870 -13.64 -36.64 -3.87
C SER A 870 -12.25 -36.13 -3.47
N ALA A 871 -11.90 -36.21 -2.18
CA ALA A 871 -10.67 -35.75 -1.57
C ALA A 871 -9.67 -36.90 -1.46
N ALA A 872 -9.12 -37.36 -2.60
CA ALA A 872 -8.26 -38.54 -2.71
C ALA A 872 -7.01 -38.46 -1.82
N LEU A 873 -6.49 -37.25 -1.55
CA LEU A 873 -5.36 -37.07 -0.63
C LEU A 873 -5.71 -37.53 0.80
N PHE A 874 -6.84 -37.07 1.32
CA PHE A 874 -7.28 -37.46 2.66
C PHE A 874 -7.74 -38.91 2.74
N GLU A 875 -8.34 -39.44 1.67
CA GLU A 875 -8.66 -40.86 1.56
C GLU A 875 -7.40 -41.71 1.68
N LEU A 876 -6.32 -41.39 0.93
CA LEU A 876 -5.05 -42.10 0.98
C LEU A 876 -4.44 -42.05 2.39
N MET A 877 -4.44 -40.86 3.02
CA MET A 877 -3.90 -40.69 4.38
C MET A 877 -4.68 -41.55 5.40
N ALA A 878 -6.02 -41.51 5.37
CA ALA A 878 -6.85 -42.30 6.28
C ALA A 878 -6.76 -43.80 6.02
N ALA A 879 -6.74 -44.23 4.77
CA ALA A 879 -6.57 -45.65 4.40
C ALA A 879 -5.19 -46.17 4.81
N THR A 880 -4.14 -45.32 4.75
CA THR A 880 -2.79 -45.68 5.19
C THR A 880 -2.77 -45.95 6.72
N ASP A 881 -3.38 -45.04 7.50
CA ASP A 881 -3.44 -45.23 8.94
C ASP A 881 -4.33 -46.39 9.38
N LEU A 882 -5.45 -46.62 8.67
CA LEU A 882 -6.30 -47.78 8.84
C LEU A 882 -5.55 -49.07 8.51
N ALA A 883 -4.75 -49.09 7.43
CA ALA A 883 -3.96 -50.27 7.07
C ALA A 883 -2.93 -50.64 8.14
N VAL A 884 -2.32 -49.65 8.79
CA VAL A 884 -1.41 -49.87 9.93
C VAL A 884 -2.14 -50.47 11.13
N LEU A 885 -3.34 -49.94 11.43
CA LEU A 885 -4.19 -50.45 12.52
C LEU A 885 -4.61 -51.91 12.27
N LEU A 886 -5.12 -52.22 11.09
CA LEU A 886 -5.53 -53.57 10.66
C LEU A 886 -4.35 -54.56 10.62
N GLN A 887 -3.18 -54.08 10.23
CA GLN A 887 -1.96 -54.91 10.27
C GLN A 887 -1.59 -55.32 11.72
N LYS A 888 -1.73 -54.41 12.69
CA LYS A 888 -1.53 -54.73 14.13
C LYS A 888 -2.57 -55.75 14.63
N GLN A 889 -3.75 -55.75 14.08
CA GLN A 889 -4.83 -56.72 14.35
C GLN A 889 -4.71 -58.02 13.51
N ALA A 890 -3.65 -58.19 12.74
CA ALA A 890 -3.45 -59.33 11.83
C ALA A 890 -4.48 -59.47 10.68
N ARG A 891 -5.27 -58.39 10.37
CA ARG A 891 -6.26 -58.37 9.28
C ARG A 891 -5.63 -57.83 7.97
N VAL A 892 -4.56 -58.48 7.53
CA VAL A 892 -3.76 -58.10 6.36
C VAL A 892 -4.55 -58.02 5.06
N PRO A 893 -5.48 -58.94 4.73
CA PRO A 893 -6.26 -58.87 3.49
C PRO A 893 -7.09 -57.57 3.40
N GLU A 894 -7.72 -57.17 4.49
CA GLU A 894 -8.51 -55.95 4.55
C GLU A 894 -7.65 -54.70 4.44
N ALA A 895 -6.50 -54.68 5.15
CA ALA A 895 -5.51 -53.60 5.04
C ALA A 895 -5.07 -53.38 3.58
N ARG A 896 -4.77 -54.47 2.86
CA ARG A 896 -4.42 -54.40 1.43
C ARG A 896 -5.53 -53.86 0.56
N LYS A 897 -6.77 -54.24 0.82
CA LYS A 897 -7.94 -53.81 0.07
C LYS A 897 -8.11 -52.27 0.21
N TYR A 898 -8.22 -51.75 1.42
CA TYR A 898 -8.45 -50.30 1.61
C TYR A 898 -7.32 -49.45 1.09
N LEU A 899 -6.05 -49.89 1.32
CA LEU A 899 -4.88 -49.14 0.87
C LEU A 899 -4.71 -49.20 -0.64
N GLY A 900 -4.98 -50.38 -1.27
CA GLY A 900 -4.96 -50.53 -2.71
C GLY A 900 -5.99 -49.64 -3.42
N GLU A 901 -7.25 -49.71 -2.96
CA GLU A 901 -8.33 -48.87 -3.52
C GLU A 901 -8.03 -47.37 -3.42
N ALA A 902 -7.42 -46.89 -2.32
CA ALA A 902 -7.05 -45.47 -2.15
C ALA A 902 -5.89 -45.08 -3.06
N LEU A 903 -4.88 -45.95 -3.24
CA LEU A 903 -3.77 -45.72 -4.17
C LEU A 903 -4.21 -45.73 -5.63
N ASP A 904 -5.16 -46.58 -6.03
CA ASP A 904 -5.70 -46.64 -7.38
C ASP A 904 -6.47 -45.38 -7.78
N ARG A 905 -7.04 -44.67 -6.81
CA ARG A 905 -7.72 -43.36 -7.00
C ARG A 905 -6.79 -42.19 -7.06
N MET A 906 -5.57 -42.33 -6.56
CA MET A 906 -4.55 -41.26 -6.66
C MET A 906 -3.96 -41.22 -8.06
N ALA A 907 -3.92 -40.00 -8.63
CA ALA A 907 -3.23 -39.82 -9.91
C ALA A 907 -1.75 -40.19 -9.81
N SER A 908 -1.21 -40.72 -10.90
CA SER A 908 0.25 -40.87 -11.08
C SER A 908 0.84 -39.44 -11.17
N GLY A 909 1.92 -39.15 -10.46
CA GLY A 909 2.55 -37.85 -10.46
C GLY A 909 3.71 -37.78 -9.47
N ILE A 910 3.98 -36.53 -9.00
CA ILE A 910 5.07 -36.23 -8.07
C ILE A 910 5.06 -37.14 -6.83
N ALA A 911 6.25 -37.57 -6.41
CA ALA A 911 6.42 -38.29 -5.15
C ALA A 911 6.26 -37.30 -3.97
N PHE A 912 5.48 -37.68 -2.96
CA PHE A 912 5.28 -36.92 -1.73
C PHE A 912 5.16 -37.82 -0.50
N PRO A 913 5.40 -37.37 0.70
CA PRO A 913 5.57 -38.19 1.90
C PRO A 913 4.42 -39.17 2.16
N ALA A 914 3.17 -38.73 2.06
CA ALA A 914 2.01 -39.60 2.32
C ALA A 914 1.92 -40.74 1.31
N ARG A 915 2.17 -40.52 0.02
CA ARG A 915 2.19 -41.55 -1.01
C ARG A 915 3.34 -42.52 -0.82
N SER A 916 4.53 -42.03 -0.53
CA SER A 916 5.72 -42.84 -0.26
C SER A 916 5.48 -43.79 0.92
N ARG A 917 4.91 -43.27 2.02
CA ARG A 917 4.52 -44.06 3.20
C ARG A 917 3.47 -45.15 2.84
N ALA A 918 2.45 -44.78 2.07
CA ALA A 918 1.42 -45.72 1.62
C ALA A 918 1.99 -46.88 0.80
N LEU A 919 2.87 -46.58 -0.17
CA LEU A 919 3.56 -47.59 -0.99
C LEU A 919 4.46 -48.48 -0.15
N GLN A 920 5.19 -47.92 0.81
CA GLN A 920 6.03 -48.70 1.71
C GLN A 920 5.20 -49.67 2.56
N ILE A 921 4.08 -49.24 3.13
CA ILE A 921 3.17 -50.09 3.93
C ILE A 921 2.57 -51.19 3.04
N LEU A 922 2.12 -50.84 1.82
CA LEU A 922 1.58 -51.81 0.89
C LEU A 922 2.61 -52.92 0.51
N SER A 923 3.88 -52.54 0.34
CA SER A 923 4.98 -53.46 0.09
C SER A 923 5.20 -54.39 1.31
N GLN A 924 5.20 -53.87 2.53
CA GLN A 924 5.29 -54.68 3.77
C GLN A 924 4.13 -55.65 3.94
N LEU A 925 2.92 -55.21 3.63
CA LEU A 925 1.72 -56.05 3.63
C LEU A 925 1.81 -57.19 2.59
N ARG A 926 2.48 -56.97 1.46
CA ARG A 926 2.68 -58.01 0.41
C ARG A 926 3.79 -58.99 0.78
N SER A 927 4.85 -58.58 1.44
CA SER A 927 6.01 -59.42 1.79
C SER A 927 5.83 -60.23 3.07
N GLY A 928 4.79 -59.94 3.86
CA GLY A 928 4.56 -60.59 5.16
C GLY A 928 5.53 -60.20 6.26
N THR A 929 6.35 -59.17 6.03
CA THR A 929 7.29 -58.64 7.05
C THR A 929 6.56 -57.83 8.13
N LYS A 930 6.93 -58.10 9.44
CA LYS A 930 6.40 -57.28 10.54
C LYS A 930 6.88 -55.84 10.44
N PRO A 931 6.07 -54.87 10.86
CA PRO A 931 6.50 -53.44 10.91
C PRO A 931 7.74 -53.33 11.80
N ALA A 932 8.72 -52.53 11.34
CA ALA A 932 9.79 -52.03 12.21
C ALA A 932 9.12 -51.12 13.23
N GLY A 933 9.36 -51.37 14.50
CA GLY A 933 8.77 -50.74 15.66
C GLY A 933 8.93 -49.21 15.74
#